data_1440ce9f66aaa39371e26b158a1e937f
#
_entry.id   1440ce9f66aaa39371e26b158a1e937f
#
_cell.length_a   1.000
_cell.length_b   1.000
_cell.length_c   1.000
_cell.angle_alpha   90.00
_cell.angle_beta   90.00
_cell.angle_gamma   90.00
#
_symmetry.space_group_name_H-M   'P 1'
#
loop_
_entity.id
_entity.type
_entity.pdbx_description
1 polymer ?
#
loop_
_entity_poly.entity_id
_entity_poly.type
_entity_poly.pdbx_seq_one_letter_code
_entity_poly.pdbx_strand_id
1 'polypeptide(L)'
;MNVTFTTVKRLLIGEPFPTSREVHERLDKVRALAIFASDPISSNAYATEAIMHVLIVLGSGALAMTLPLALAVAALVLLVVFSYIQTIMHYPDGGGAYTVAKDNLGRYPSLLAAAALLTDYVLTVSVSTSAGVRAVTSAFPETFEYRVIIALFAIGFITWINLRGVRESGTIFAFPTYAFVGGVLLVIIIGLVRYVGLFGVAPLPELHETVPAQKDLTGLAYIWLLLRAFAGGCTALTGIEAISNGVQAFKPPESKNAAKTMVAMGIMAMTLFIGIAFLATTMELVPEEEESILSQLTRSVTGSGVLYFWVQAFTALILFLAANTGYQDFPRLSSFLAKDGFMPRWMQNRGDRLVYSMGILTLAFLSSGIVLIFGADEIAMLPLYALGVMLSFTLSQAGMSRLMRKVGTLRPGQSLFTGVTTIHYEKNWRWKQHVNQVGATVTAIVFVVLVATKFLEGAWIVALVIPLLVYIFDRIHVHYEQVAAALSTSTMQESELIEVANVVIVPIADVHKGTLLALQYAKRLSNDVRAVCISTSPQMRERVTSRWARFPNLTEGIKLDIIDYDYRDILTPLEDYIAKVNRVEFPDQLVTVVVPEFVSSELGAQWLHNQTATILRARLHHMKDIVVISVPFHITEENGAHEA
;
A
#
# COMPACT_ATOMS: atom_id res chain seq x y z
N MET A 1 -19.45 17.33 18.05
CA MET A 1 -18.43 16.99 17.02
C MET A 1 -18.67 15.65 16.35
N ASN A 2 -19.02 14.60 17.10
CA ASN A 2 -19.18 13.23 16.57
C ASN A 2 -20.29 13.05 15.52
N VAL A 3 -21.45 13.69 15.67
CA VAL A 3 -22.60 13.50 14.76
C VAL A 3 -22.30 14.05 13.36
N THR A 4 -21.70 15.22 13.26
CA THR A 4 -21.39 15.86 11.97
C THR A 4 -20.28 15.11 11.22
N PHE A 5 -19.22 14.68 11.91
CA PHE A 5 -18.14 13.89 11.31
C PHE A 5 -18.63 12.53 10.81
N THR A 6 -19.43 11.84 11.60
CA THR A 6 -20.04 10.54 11.22
C THR A 6 -20.97 10.70 10.03
N THR A 7 -21.76 11.77 9.97
CA THR A 7 -22.66 12.04 8.84
C THR A 7 -21.90 12.34 7.56
N VAL A 8 -20.86 13.19 7.61
CA VAL A 8 -20.00 13.49 6.46
C VAL A 8 -19.24 12.24 6.00
N LYS A 9 -18.71 11.43 6.92
CA LYS A 9 -18.06 10.15 6.61
C LYS A 9 -19.01 9.20 5.90
N ARG A 10 -20.26 9.07 6.36
CA ARG A 10 -21.30 8.23 5.73
C ARG A 10 -21.69 8.73 4.33
N LEU A 11 -21.77 10.04 4.15
CA LEU A 11 -22.06 10.63 2.84
C LEU A 11 -20.94 10.33 1.84
N LEU A 12 -19.68 10.49 2.24
CA LEU A 12 -18.52 10.31 1.37
C LEU A 12 -18.19 8.83 1.12
N ILE A 13 -18.19 8.01 2.16
CA ILE A 13 -17.72 6.61 2.11
C ILE A 13 -18.87 5.62 2.01
N GLY A 14 -20.07 5.99 2.50
CA GLY A 14 -21.26 5.15 2.53
C GLY A 14 -21.50 4.51 3.90
N GLU A 15 -22.65 3.82 4.04
CA GLU A 15 -23.03 3.13 5.26
C GLU A 15 -22.13 1.91 5.55
N PRO A 16 -21.85 1.59 6.84
CA PRO A 16 -21.04 0.43 7.23
C PRO A 16 -21.62 -0.89 6.71
N PHE A 17 -20.74 -1.83 6.33
CA PHE A 17 -21.16 -3.17 5.94
C PHE A 17 -21.07 -4.14 7.13
N PRO A 18 -22.08 -5.01 7.34
CA PRO A 18 -21.97 -6.10 8.30
C PRO A 18 -20.90 -7.13 7.84
N THR A 19 -20.16 -7.68 8.78
CA THR A 19 -19.07 -8.65 8.52
C THR A 19 -19.53 -9.89 7.74
N SER A 20 -20.82 -10.25 7.85
CA SER A 20 -21.43 -11.38 7.10
C SER A 20 -21.45 -11.18 5.58
N ARG A 21 -21.35 -9.96 5.07
CA ARG A 21 -21.29 -9.69 3.61
C ARG A 21 -19.98 -10.11 2.95
N GLU A 22 -18.94 -10.41 3.70
CA GLU A 22 -17.62 -10.76 3.15
C GLU A 22 -17.63 -12.03 2.26
N VAL A 23 -18.58 -12.94 2.46
CA VAL A 23 -18.61 -14.27 1.85
C VAL A 23 -19.23 -14.31 0.44
N HIS A 24 -19.94 -13.28 -0.01
CA HIS A 24 -20.87 -13.40 -1.13
C HIS A 24 -20.37 -12.99 -2.52
N GLU A 25 -19.11 -12.53 -2.69
CA GLU A 25 -18.66 -11.92 -3.96
C GLU A 25 -17.45 -12.61 -4.60
N ARG A 26 -17.55 -13.92 -4.84
CA ARG A 26 -16.54 -14.62 -5.63
C ARG A 26 -16.78 -14.41 -7.13
N LEU A 27 -15.68 -14.10 -7.84
CA LEU A 27 -15.67 -13.77 -9.25
C LEU A 27 -15.71 -15.00 -10.13
N ASP A 28 -16.50 -14.97 -11.20
CA ASP A 28 -16.35 -15.91 -12.32
C ASP A 28 -15.09 -15.59 -13.14
N LYS A 29 -14.67 -16.52 -14.01
CA LYS A 29 -13.43 -16.38 -14.79
C LYS A 29 -13.40 -15.16 -15.70
N VAL A 30 -14.55 -14.76 -16.26
CA VAL A 30 -14.64 -13.64 -17.21
C VAL A 30 -14.44 -12.33 -16.48
N ARG A 31 -15.15 -12.13 -15.36
CA ARG A 31 -14.98 -10.93 -14.53
C ARG A 31 -13.61 -10.89 -13.87
N ALA A 32 -13.13 -12.03 -13.38
CA ALA A 32 -11.81 -12.13 -12.77
C ALA A 32 -10.69 -11.80 -13.77
N LEU A 33 -10.81 -12.29 -15.03
CA LEU A 33 -9.87 -11.95 -16.09
C LEU A 33 -9.83 -10.42 -16.30
N ALA A 34 -10.98 -9.78 -16.42
CA ALA A 34 -11.03 -8.35 -16.65
C ALA A 34 -10.44 -7.51 -15.51
N ILE A 35 -10.58 -7.99 -14.25
CA ILE A 35 -10.10 -7.26 -13.07
C ILE A 35 -8.60 -7.50 -12.86
N PHE A 36 -8.17 -8.76 -12.84
CA PHE A 36 -6.78 -9.11 -12.51
C PHE A 36 -5.83 -9.01 -13.70
N ALA A 37 -6.33 -9.05 -14.93
CA ALA A 37 -5.51 -8.93 -16.12
C ALA A 37 -5.48 -7.52 -16.72
N SER A 38 -6.17 -6.55 -16.11
CA SER A 38 -6.16 -5.15 -16.59
C SER A 38 -4.74 -4.58 -16.63
N ASP A 39 -3.92 -4.84 -15.62
CA ASP A 39 -2.53 -4.35 -15.53
C ASP A 39 -1.62 -5.00 -16.60
N PRO A 40 -1.45 -6.34 -16.71
CA PRO A 40 -0.62 -6.93 -17.77
C PRO A 40 -1.11 -6.63 -19.18
N ILE A 41 -2.42 -6.47 -19.39
CA ILE A 41 -2.98 -6.15 -20.70
C ILE A 41 -2.74 -4.68 -21.06
N SER A 42 -2.95 -3.76 -20.11
CA SER A 42 -2.75 -2.32 -20.34
C SER A 42 -1.28 -1.95 -20.53
N SER A 43 -0.36 -2.69 -19.91
CA SER A 43 1.09 -2.48 -20.06
C SER A 43 1.57 -2.60 -21.51
N ASN A 44 0.81 -3.32 -22.36
CA ASN A 44 1.10 -3.40 -23.80
C ASN A 44 0.91 -2.06 -24.53
N ALA A 45 0.17 -1.10 -23.96
CA ALA A 45 -0.01 0.22 -24.55
C ALA A 45 1.30 1.02 -24.61
N TYR A 46 2.25 0.76 -23.67
CA TYR A 46 3.52 1.50 -23.59
C TYR A 46 4.77 0.62 -23.69
N ALA A 47 4.67 -0.71 -23.51
CA ALA A 47 5.85 -1.60 -23.49
C ALA A 47 6.61 -1.63 -24.82
N THR A 48 5.92 -1.61 -25.97
CA THR A 48 6.56 -1.51 -27.29
C THR A 48 7.27 -0.17 -27.44
N GLU A 49 6.63 0.92 -27.03
CA GLU A 49 7.20 2.26 -27.06
C GLU A 49 8.46 2.37 -26.18
N ALA A 50 8.45 1.75 -25.01
CA ALA A 50 9.61 1.71 -24.12
C ALA A 50 10.85 1.03 -24.76
N ILE A 51 10.64 0.04 -25.64
CA ILE A 51 11.72 -0.55 -26.46
C ILE A 51 12.19 0.47 -27.49
N MET A 52 11.25 1.03 -28.26
CA MET A 52 11.53 1.92 -29.38
C MET A 52 12.20 3.23 -28.93
N HIS A 53 11.79 3.76 -27.78
CA HIS A 53 12.38 4.98 -27.19
C HIS A 53 13.87 4.83 -26.88
N VAL A 54 14.33 3.65 -26.53
CA VAL A 54 15.75 3.36 -26.31
C VAL A 54 16.47 3.15 -27.65
N LEU A 55 15.85 2.49 -28.63
CA LEU A 55 16.46 2.16 -29.91
C LEU A 55 16.63 3.38 -30.82
N ILE A 56 15.73 4.37 -30.74
CA ILE A 56 15.76 5.55 -31.63
C ILE A 56 17.05 6.36 -31.53
N VAL A 57 17.81 6.24 -30.45
CA VAL A 57 19.14 6.86 -30.28
C VAL A 57 20.12 6.41 -31.38
N LEU A 58 19.92 5.20 -31.92
CA LEU A 58 20.70 4.67 -33.07
C LEU A 58 20.09 5.02 -34.43
N GLY A 59 19.04 5.85 -34.45
CA GLY A 59 18.30 6.20 -35.64
C GLY A 59 17.16 5.24 -35.97
N SER A 60 16.30 5.65 -36.93
CA SER A 60 15.10 4.89 -37.32
C SER A 60 15.40 3.46 -37.80
N GLY A 61 16.53 3.21 -38.44
CA GLY A 61 16.93 1.86 -38.87
C GLY A 61 17.09 0.84 -37.73
N ALA A 62 17.41 1.31 -36.51
CA ALA A 62 17.54 0.44 -35.33
C ALA A 62 16.17 -0.04 -34.80
N LEU A 63 15.08 0.63 -35.16
CA LEU A 63 13.71 0.25 -34.75
C LEU A 63 13.30 -1.12 -35.29
N ALA A 64 13.96 -1.64 -36.35
CA ALA A 64 13.79 -3.01 -36.80
C ALA A 64 14.09 -4.06 -35.71
N MET A 65 14.89 -3.70 -34.70
CA MET A 65 15.19 -4.58 -33.54
C MET A 65 14.04 -4.64 -32.53
N THR A 66 13.00 -3.82 -32.66
CA THR A 66 11.83 -3.82 -31.76
C THR A 66 11.14 -5.18 -31.73
N LEU A 67 10.87 -5.77 -32.87
CA LEU A 67 10.18 -7.07 -32.96
C LEU A 67 11.00 -8.24 -32.37
N PRO A 68 12.31 -8.41 -32.69
CA PRO A 68 13.15 -9.42 -32.03
C PRO A 68 13.19 -9.28 -30.50
N LEU A 69 13.31 -8.05 -29.98
CA LEU A 69 13.30 -7.79 -28.54
C LEU A 69 11.92 -8.07 -27.93
N ALA A 70 10.83 -7.69 -28.59
CA ALA A 70 9.48 -8.02 -28.15
C ALA A 70 9.23 -9.54 -28.08
N LEU A 71 9.74 -10.31 -29.03
CA LEU A 71 9.69 -11.77 -28.99
C LEU A 71 10.49 -12.37 -27.83
N ALA A 72 11.65 -11.80 -27.50
CA ALA A 72 12.43 -12.20 -26.34
C ALA A 72 11.70 -11.91 -25.01
N VAL A 73 11.08 -10.75 -24.91
CA VAL A 73 10.20 -10.41 -23.76
C VAL A 73 9.00 -11.34 -23.67
N ALA A 74 8.35 -11.64 -24.80
CA ALA A 74 7.22 -12.59 -24.84
C ALA A 74 7.61 -14.00 -24.36
N ALA A 75 8.80 -14.47 -24.72
CA ALA A 75 9.32 -15.74 -24.22
C ALA A 75 9.52 -15.73 -22.69
N LEU A 76 9.99 -14.60 -22.14
CA LEU A 76 10.12 -14.42 -20.70
C LEU A 76 8.74 -14.38 -20.00
N VAL A 77 7.75 -13.70 -20.57
CA VAL A 77 6.36 -13.71 -20.05
C VAL A 77 5.81 -15.14 -19.97
N LEU A 78 5.97 -15.95 -21.04
CA LEU A 78 5.53 -17.36 -21.04
C LEU A 78 6.18 -18.15 -19.91
N LEU A 79 7.48 -17.98 -19.69
CA LEU A 79 8.22 -18.66 -18.62
C LEU A 79 7.67 -18.29 -17.23
N VAL A 80 7.41 -16.99 -17.01
CA VAL A 80 6.83 -16.49 -15.75
C VAL A 80 5.41 -17.02 -15.56
N VAL A 81 4.56 -16.98 -16.59
CA VAL A 81 3.19 -17.52 -16.55
C VAL A 81 3.18 -19.00 -16.16
N PHE A 82 4.04 -19.83 -16.78
CA PHE A 82 4.17 -21.24 -16.41
C PHE A 82 4.58 -21.47 -14.96
N SER A 83 5.46 -20.61 -14.42
CA SER A 83 5.85 -20.66 -13.02
C SER A 83 4.68 -20.28 -12.10
N TYR A 84 3.98 -19.19 -12.40
CA TYR A 84 2.87 -18.72 -11.57
C TYR A 84 1.64 -19.64 -11.58
N ILE A 85 1.39 -20.38 -12.66
CA ILE A 85 0.39 -21.46 -12.67
C ILE A 85 0.70 -22.49 -11.57
N GLN A 86 1.98 -22.83 -11.38
CA GLN A 86 2.39 -23.75 -10.31
C GLN A 86 2.20 -23.12 -8.92
N THR A 87 2.53 -21.84 -8.76
CA THR A 87 2.29 -21.10 -7.52
C THR A 87 0.80 -21.09 -7.15
N ILE A 88 -0.08 -20.76 -8.08
CA ILE A 88 -1.54 -20.77 -7.89
C ILE A 88 -2.05 -22.14 -7.43
N MET A 89 -1.50 -23.23 -7.98
CA MET A 89 -1.93 -24.59 -7.65
C MET A 89 -1.46 -25.06 -6.27
N HIS A 90 -0.32 -24.55 -5.78
CA HIS A 90 0.24 -24.96 -4.49
C HIS A 90 -0.10 -24.01 -3.33
N TYR A 91 -0.46 -22.77 -3.61
CA TYR A 91 -0.84 -21.76 -2.62
C TYR A 91 -2.27 -21.26 -2.90
N PRO A 92 -3.29 -22.08 -2.61
CA PRO A 92 -4.69 -21.74 -2.89
C PRO A 92 -5.18 -20.54 -2.05
N ASP A 93 -4.55 -20.28 -0.91
CA ASP A 93 -4.87 -19.12 -0.05
C ASP A 93 -4.29 -17.79 -0.57
N GLY A 94 -3.51 -17.84 -1.65
CA GLY A 94 -2.89 -16.66 -2.26
C GLY A 94 -1.63 -16.20 -1.54
N GLY A 95 -1.28 -14.92 -1.71
CA GLY A 95 -0.13 -14.30 -1.05
C GLY A 95 1.14 -14.22 -1.88
N GLY A 96 1.10 -14.73 -3.13
CA GLY A 96 2.13 -14.48 -4.15
C GLY A 96 3.57 -14.73 -3.71
N ALA A 97 4.48 -13.89 -4.20
CA ALA A 97 5.92 -14.05 -3.98
C ALA A 97 6.33 -13.95 -2.50
N TYR A 98 5.65 -13.11 -1.70
CA TYR A 98 5.93 -13.00 -0.27
C TYR A 98 5.70 -14.32 0.47
N THR A 99 4.52 -14.92 0.27
CA THR A 99 4.15 -16.18 0.94
C THR A 99 5.04 -17.33 0.50
N VAL A 100 5.32 -17.46 -0.81
CA VAL A 100 6.22 -18.48 -1.35
C VAL A 100 7.64 -18.33 -0.80
N ALA A 101 8.16 -17.11 -0.75
CA ALA A 101 9.49 -16.85 -0.21
C ALA A 101 9.54 -17.12 1.30
N LYS A 102 8.52 -16.74 2.06
CA LYS A 102 8.41 -16.99 3.50
C LYS A 102 8.45 -18.48 3.83
N ASP A 103 7.64 -19.27 3.13
CA ASP A 103 7.54 -20.72 3.36
C ASP A 103 8.80 -21.51 2.94
N ASN A 104 9.53 -21.04 1.93
CA ASN A 104 10.61 -21.81 1.34
C ASN A 104 12.01 -21.20 1.46
N LEU A 105 12.14 -19.88 1.52
CA LEU A 105 13.45 -19.21 1.55
C LEU A 105 13.78 -18.59 2.91
N GLY A 106 12.75 -18.34 3.74
CA GLY A 106 12.90 -17.78 5.08
C GLY A 106 12.62 -16.27 5.17
N ARG A 107 12.92 -15.68 6.32
CA ARG A 107 12.53 -14.32 6.72
C ARG A 107 13.04 -13.24 5.76
N TYR A 108 14.34 -13.09 5.59
CA TYR A 108 14.91 -11.98 4.80
C TYR A 108 14.53 -12.02 3.31
N PRO A 109 14.57 -13.16 2.60
CA PRO A 109 14.07 -13.22 1.23
C PRO A 109 12.58 -12.87 1.11
N SER A 110 11.75 -13.24 2.10
CA SER A 110 10.34 -12.86 2.08
C SER A 110 10.13 -11.36 2.27
N LEU A 111 10.88 -10.74 3.18
CA LEU A 111 10.84 -9.27 3.37
C LEU A 111 11.33 -8.53 2.12
N LEU A 112 12.35 -9.07 1.45
CA LEU A 112 12.85 -8.51 0.19
C LEU A 112 11.78 -8.59 -0.91
N ALA A 113 11.08 -9.73 -1.04
CA ALA A 113 9.97 -9.89 -1.97
C ALA A 113 8.80 -8.93 -1.64
N ALA A 114 8.47 -8.78 -0.36
CA ALA A 114 7.42 -7.87 0.08
C ALA A 114 7.76 -6.40 -0.20
N ALA A 115 8.99 -5.96 0.12
CA ALA A 115 9.45 -4.60 -0.14
C ALA A 115 9.45 -4.29 -1.64
N ALA A 116 9.90 -5.24 -2.46
CA ALA A 116 9.87 -5.14 -3.91
C ALA A 116 8.44 -4.97 -4.45
N LEU A 117 7.50 -5.81 -4.02
CA LEU A 117 6.10 -5.75 -4.42
C LEU A 117 5.40 -4.47 -3.95
N LEU A 118 5.61 -4.03 -2.70
CA LEU A 118 5.01 -2.79 -2.20
C LEU A 118 5.50 -1.57 -2.98
N THR A 119 6.79 -1.53 -3.33
CA THR A 119 7.36 -0.47 -4.17
C THR A 119 6.74 -0.53 -5.57
N ASP A 120 6.60 -1.73 -6.12
CA ASP A 120 6.01 -1.95 -7.43
C ASP A 120 4.55 -1.49 -7.50
N TYR A 121 3.72 -1.78 -6.51
CA TYR A 121 2.31 -1.35 -6.49
C TYR A 121 2.16 0.18 -6.42
N VAL A 122 3.06 0.89 -5.72
CA VAL A 122 3.10 2.36 -5.73
C VAL A 122 3.41 2.87 -7.13
N LEU A 123 4.40 2.26 -7.79
CA LEU A 123 4.80 2.62 -9.15
C LEU A 123 3.73 2.22 -10.18
N THR A 124 3.06 1.08 -10.01
CA THR A 124 1.92 0.67 -10.85
C THR A 124 0.84 1.74 -10.89
N VAL A 125 0.43 2.27 -9.72
CA VAL A 125 -0.57 3.34 -9.66
C VAL A 125 -0.06 4.60 -10.35
N SER A 126 1.19 5.00 -10.10
CA SER A 126 1.77 6.22 -10.66
C SER A 126 1.95 6.14 -12.18
N VAL A 127 2.55 5.06 -12.67
CA VAL A 127 2.81 4.83 -14.12
C VAL A 127 1.50 4.66 -14.87
N SER A 128 0.60 3.78 -14.39
CA SER A 128 -0.66 3.49 -15.08
C SER A 128 -1.58 4.71 -15.13
N THR A 129 -1.65 5.52 -14.07
CA THR A 129 -2.42 6.76 -14.13
C THR A 129 -1.80 7.78 -15.08
N SER A 130 -0.49 7.92 -15.10
CA SER A 130 0.20 8.84 -16.02
C SER A 130 0.07 8.40 -17.48
N ALA A 131 0.23 7.11 -17.77
CA ALA A 131 0.01 6.54 -19.09
C ALA A 131 -1.46 6.68 -19.55
N GLY A 132 -2.41 6.52 -18.63
CA GLY A 132 -3.84 6.78 -18.90
C GLY A 132 -4.10 8.24 -19.26
N VAL A 133 -3.45 9.17 -18.57
CA VAL A 133 -3.50 10.60 -18.89
C VAL A 133 -2.87 10.85 -20.26
N ARG A 134 -1.74 10.23 -20.58
CA ARG A 134 -1.10 10.35 -21.91
C ARG A 134 -2.01 9.86 -23.04
N ALA A 135 -2.79 8.81 -22.82
CA ALA A 135 -3.80 8.40 -23.81
C ALA A 135 -4.87 9.48 -24.03
N VAL A 136 -5.25 10.22 -22.98
CA VAL A 136 -6.17 11.37 -23.10
C VAL A 136 -5.50 12.55 -23.82
N THR A 137 -4.26 12.90 -23.43
CA THR A 137 -3.55 14.05 -24.05
C THR A 137 -3.15 13.77 -25.49
N SER A 138 -2.89 12.51 -25.87
CA SER A 138 -2.69 12.12 -27.27
C SER A 138 -3.95 12.34 -28.14
N ALA A 139 -5.14 12.17 -27.56
CA ALA A 139 -6.40 12.44 -28.24
C ALA A 139 -6.78 13.95 -28.25
N PHE A 140 -6.39 14.65 -27.17
CA PHE A 140 -6.69 16.05 -26.91
C PHE A 140 -5.42 16.81 -26.47
N PRO A 141 -4.52 17.18 -27.40
CA PRO A 141 -3.22 17.80 -27.09
C PRO A 141 -3.29 19.04 -26.21
N GLU A 142 -4.39 19.81 -26.29
CA GLU A 142 -4.64 21.00 -25.46
C GLU A 142 -4.64 20.68 -23.94
N THR A 143 -4.85 19.43 -23.55
CA THR A 143 -4.89 19.00 -22.15
C THR A 143 -3.52 18.64 -21.59
N PHE A 144 -2.47 18.65 -22.38
CA PHE A 144 -1.12 18.22 -21.98
C PHE A 144 -0.53 19.04 -20.81
N GLU A 145 -0.78 20.34 -20.77
CA GLU A 145 -0.35 21.20 -19.67
C GLU A 145 -0.97 20.81 -18.32
N TYR A 146 -2.16 20.20 -18.34
CA TYR A 146 -2.89 19.80 -17.13
C TYR A 146 -2.64 18.34 -16.70
N ARG A 147 -1.69 17.63 -17.33
CA ARG A 147 -1.45 16.19 -17.12
C ARG A 147 -1.29 15.81 -15.65
N VAL A 148 -0.56 16.60 -14.85
CA VAL A 148 -0.37 16.34 -13.41
C VAL A 148 -1.68 16.45 -12.63
N ILE A 149 -2.47 17.48 -12.92
CA ILE A 149 -3.76 17.70 -12.24
C ILE A 149 -4.74 16.58 -12.58
N ILE A 150 -4.79 16.16 -13.85
CA ILE A 150 -5.65 15.06 -14.32
C ILE A 150 -5.23 13.75 -13.64
N ALA A 151 -3.91 13.46 -13.53
CA ALA A 151 -3.40 12.27 -12.87
C ALA A 151 -3.74 12.25 -11.38
N LEU A 152 -3.55 13.35 -10.66
CA LEU A 152 -3.91 13.47 -9.24
C LEU A 152 -5.42 13.32 -9.02
N PHE A 153 -6.23 13.89 -9.91
CA PHE A 153 -7.69 13.72 -9.87
C PHE A 153 -8.07 12.25 -10.09
N ALA A 154 -7.43 11.56 -11.04
CA ALA A 154 -7.66 10.13 -11.29
C ALA A 154 -7.28 9.29 -10.06
N ILE A 155 -6.10 9.52 -9.44
CA ILE A 155 -5.69 8.86 -8.19
C ILE A 155 -6.71 9.12 -7.08
N GLY A 156 -7.14 10.37 -6.89
CA GLY A 156 -8.15 10.75 -5.90
C GLY A 156 -9.49 10.04 -6.12
N PHE A 157 -9.93 9.97 -7.37
CA PHE A 157 -11.18 9.30 -7.76
C PHE A 157 -11.12 7.79 -7.55
N ILE A 158 -10.02 7.13 -7.95
CA ILE A 158 -9.81 5.69 -7.73
C ILE A 158 -9.74 5.40 -6.22
N THR A 159 -9.03 6.25 -5.45
CA THR A 159 -8.97 6.16 -3.98
C THR A 159 -10.37 6.21 -3.37
N TRP A 160 -11.18 7.18 -3.77
CA TRP A 160 -12.54 7.34 -3.28
C TRP A 160 -13.42 6.12 -3.57
N ILE A 161 -13.36 5.57 -4.79
CA ILE A 161 -14.10 4.35 -5.16
C ILE A 161 -13.65 3.17 -4.27
N ASN A 162 -12.35 2.98 -4.07
CA ASN A 162 -11.83 1.89 -3.26
C ASN A 162 -12.19 2.01 -1.77
N LEU A 163 -12.19 3.24 -1.22
CA LEU A 163 -12.65 3.48 0.15
C LEU A 163 -14.13 3.18 0.35
N ARG A 164 -14.95 3.34 -0.69
CA ARG A 164 -16.38 2.95 -0.68
C ARG A 164 -16.58 1.42 -0.69
N GLY A 165 -15.53 0.66 -0.93
CA GLY A 165 -15.61 -0.80 -0.98
C GLY A 165 -16.46 -1.31 -2.14
N VAL A 166 -16.41 -0.63 -3.28
CA VAL A 166 -17.16 -1.03 -4.49
C VAL A 166 -16.51 -2.26 -5.11
N ARG A 167 -16.72 -3.43 -4.49
CA ARG A 167 -16.43 -4.74 -5.09
C ARG A 167 -17.52 -5.18 -6.08
N GLU A 168 -18.65 -4.51 -6.06
CA GLU A 168 -19.88 -4.93 -6.74
C GLU A 168 -19.86 -4.79 -8.27
N SER A 169 -18.79 -4.27 -8.86
CA SER A 169 -18.83 -3.92 -10.27
C SER A 169 -17.91 -4.72 -11.18
N GLY A 170 -17.69 -6.01 -10.90
CA GLY A 170 -16.93 -6.87 -11.84
C GLY A 170 -17.39 -6.74 -13.28
N THR A 171 -18.66 -6.42 -13.53
CA THR A 171 -19.21 -6.14 -14.86
C THR A 171 -18.81 -4.76 -15.39
N ILE A 172 -18.75 -3.74 -14.51
CA ILE A 172 -18.35 -2.37 -14.89
C ILE A 172 -16.86 -2.36 -15.25
N PHE A 173 -16.02 -3.09 -14.52
CA PHE A 173 -14.60 -3.24 -14.83
C PHE A 173 -14.33 -4.11 -16.08
N ALA A 174 -15.20 -5.08 -16.35
CA ALA A 174 -15.05 -5.97 -17.49
C ALA A 174 -15.23 -5.24 -18.84
N PHE A 175 -16.15 -4.29 -18.92
CA PHE A 175 -16.45 -3.61 -20.17
C PHE A 175 -15.24 -2.83 -20.74
N PRO A 176 -14.54 -1.94 -20.00
CA PRO A 176 -13.36 -1.26 -20.52
C PRO A 176 -12.23 -2.20 -20.93
N THR A 177 -11.98 -3.25 -20.15
CA THR A 177 -10.93 -4.22 -20.47
C THR A 177 -11.20 -4.94 -21.78
N TYR A 178 -12.39 -5.48 -21.99
CA TYR A 178 -12.73 -6.18 -23.23
C TYR A 178 -12.93 -5.22 -24.41
N ALA A 179 -13.38 -4.00 -24.18
CA ALA A 179 -13.48 -2.97 -25.20
C ALA A 179 -12.10 -2.52 -25.72
N PHE A 180 -11.12 -2.38 -24.81
CA PHE A 180 -9.72 -2.14 -25.16
C PHE A 180 -9.15 -3.30 -25.98
N VAL A 181 -9.23 -4.53 -25.46
CA VAL A 181 -8.71 -5.72 -26.13
C VAL A 181 -9.34 -5.88 -27.52
N GLY A 182 -10.67 -5.75 -27.62
CA GLY A 182 -11.40 -5.84 -28.89
C GLY A 182 -11.00 -4.73 -29.88
N GLY A 183 -10.86 -3.48 -29.39
CA GLY A 183 -10.42 -2.34 -30.20
C GLY A 183 -9.01 -2.52 -30.76
N VAL A 184 -8.05 -2.86 -29.90
CA VAL A 184 -6.65 -3.08 -30.33
C VAL A 184 -6.51 -4.30 -31.23
N LEU A 185 -7.20 -5.42 -30.93
CA LEU A 185 -7.22 -6.58 -31.81
C LEU A 185 -7.79 -6.23 -33.19
N LEU A 186 -8.83 -5.41 -33.25
CA LEU A 186 -9.40 -4.96 -34.51
C LEU A 186 -8.39 -4.12 -35.31
N VAL A 187 -7.66 -3.20 -34.64
CA VAL A 187 -6.57 -2.44 -35.28
C VAL A 187 -5.48 -3.36 -35.81
N ILE A 188 -5.05 -4.37 -35.02
CA ILE A 188 -4.05 -5.35 -35.44
C ILE A 188 -4.55 -6.13 -36.66
N ILE A 189 -5.79 -6.62 -36.65
CA ILE A 189 -6.37 -7.37 -37.76
C ILE A 189 -6.43 -6.52 -39.01
N ILE A 190 -6.93 -5.28 -38.92
CA ILE A 190 -6.98 -4.36 -40.07
C ILE A 190 -5.57 -4.07 -40.58
N GLY A 191 -4.60 -3.83 -39.67
CA GLY A 191 -3.20 -3.62 -40.02
C GLY A 191 -2.60 -4.80 -40.79
N LEU A 192 -2.82 -6.02 -40.30
CA LEU A 192 -2.37 -7.25 -40.96
C LEU A 192 -3.02 -7.48 -42.31
N VAL A 193 -4.33 -7.22 -42.45
CA VAL A 193 -5.07 -7.29 -43.73
C VAL A 193 -4.49 -6.31 -44.73
N ARG A 194 -4.19 -5.09 -44.31
CA ARG A 194 -3.55 -4.05 -45.17
C ARG A 194 -2.11 -4.42 -45.52
N TYR A 195 -1.35 -4.99 -44.57
CA TYR A 195 0.02 -5.45 -44.81
C TYR A 195 0.09 -6.54 -45.88
N VAL A 196 -0.80 -7.52 -45.81
CA VAL A 196 -0.82 -8.66 -46.77
C VAL A 196 -1.50 -8.24 -48.09
N GLY A 197 -2.18 -7.09 -48.14
CA GLY A 197 -2.90 -6.61 -49.34
C GLY A 197 -4.16 -7.42 -49.67
N LEU A 198 -4.79 -8.06 -48.64
CA LEU A 198 -6.03 -8.81 -48.84
C LEU A 198 -7.20 -7.87 -49.13
N PHE A 199 -8.15 -8.38 -49.90
CA PHE A 199 -9.43 -7.69 -50.25
C PHE A 199 -9.26 -6.36 -51.00
N GLY A 200 -8.10 -6.06 -51.62
CA GLY A 200 -7.85 -4.81 -52.36
C GLY A 200 -7.84 -3.55 -51.48
N VAL A 201 -7.62 -3.70 -50.18
CA VAL A 201 -7.52 -2.58 -49.25
C VAL A 201 -6.20 -1.85 -49.47
N ALA A 202 -6.21 -0.51 -49.32
CA ALA A 202 -5.00 0.31 -49.46
C ALA A 202 -3.88 -0.21 -48.54
N PRO A 203 -2.62 -0.30 -49.04
CA PRO A 203 -1.49 -0.78 -48.25
C PRO A 203 -1.26 0.13 -47.01
N LEU A 204 -0.48 -0.37 -46.06
CA LEU A 204 -0.05 0.42 -44.91
C LEU A 204 0.72 1.65 -45.40
N PRO A 205 0.51 2.85 -44.85
CA PRO A 205 1.35 3.99 -45.16
C PRO A 205 2.76 3.73 -44.61
N GLU A 206 3.76 3.91 -45.44
CA GLU A 206 5.17 3.93 -44.98
C GLU A 206 5.44 5.37 -44.51
N LEU A 207 5.55 5.55 -43.21
CA LEU A 207 5.84 6.83 -42.60
C LEU A 207 7.39 6.96 -42.49
N HIS A 208 8.04 7.28 -43.61
CA HIS A 208 9.52 7.41 -43.64
C HIS A 208 9.98 8.69 -42.92
N GLU A 209 9.84 8.78 -41.65
CA GLU A 209 10.59 9.75 -40.85
C GLU A 209 11.99 9.20 -40.57
N THR A 210 12.95 9.61 -41.41
CA THR A 210 14.37 9.25 -41.19
C THR A 210 14.95 10.08 -40.07
N VAL A 211 14.99 9.51 -38.87
CA VAL A 211 15.73 10.08 -37.73
C VAL A 211 17.17 9.64 -37.85
N PRO A 212 18.13 10.58 -37.98
CA PRO A 212 19.55 10.23 -38.07
C PRO A 212 20.03 9.65 -36.72
N ALA A 213 20.99 8.73 -36.80
CA ALA A 213 21.64 8.19 -35.61
C ALA A 213 22.29 9.31 -34.80
N GLN A 214 21.94 9.45 -33.53
CA GLN A 214 22.62 10.40 -32.63
C GLN A 214 23.96 9.85 -32.15
N LYS A 215 24.15 8.51 -32.15
CA LYS A 215 25.34 7.81 -31.72
C LYS A 215 25.60 6.60 -32.60
N ASP A 216 26.79 6.50 -33.18
CA ASP A 216 27.27 5.28 -33.83
C ASP A 216 27.90 4.35 -32.78
N LEU A 217 27.08 3.42 -32.27
CA LEU A 217 27.51 2.43 -31.26
C LEU A 217 27.80 1.09 -31.94
N THR A 218 28.98 0.53 -31.64
CA THR A 218 29.39 -0.80 -32.13
C THR A 218 29.90 -1.67 -30.99
N GLY A 219 29.96 -2.98 -31.21
CA GLY A 219 30.50 -3.93 -30.23
C GLY A 219 29.70 -3.97 -28.92
N LEU A 220 30.39 -3.87 -27.79
CA LEU A 220 29.77 -3.96 -26.45
C LEU A 220 28.78 -2.84 -26.18
N ALA A 221 29.02 -1.62 -26.69
CA ALA A 221 28.10 -0.51 -26.49
C ALA A 221 26.74 -0.73 -27.21
N TYR A 222 26.76 -1.35 -28.39
CA TYR A 222 25.53 -1.75 -29.09
C TYR A 222 24.76 -2.83 -28.32
N ILE A 223 25.46 -3.88 -27.86
CA ILE A 223 24.83 -4.93 -27.04
C ILE A 223 24.22 -4.35 -25.76
N TRP A 224 24.93 -3.41 -25.10
CA TRP A 224 24.44 -2.71 -23.94
C TRP A 224 23.15 -1.94 -24.19
N LEU A 225 23.05 -1.26 -25.34
CA LEU A 225 21.83 -0.55 -25.72
C LEU A 225 20.68 -1.52 -26.00
N LEU A 226 20.92 -2.65 -26.67
CA LEU A 226 19.91 -3.70 -26.88
C LEU A 226 19.40 -4.27 -25.55
N LEU A 227 20.29 -4.54 -24.58
CA LEU A 227 19.91 -4.97 -23.25
C LEU A 227 19.06 -3.92 -22.53
N ARG A 228 19.39 -2.64 -22.70
CA ARG A 228 18.63 -1.52 -22.16
C ARG A 228 17.24 -1.42 -22.80
N ALA A 229 17.13 -1.61 -24.11
CA ALA A 229 15.86 -1.64 -24.83
C ALA A 229 15.00 -2.87 -24.41
N PHE A 230 15.61 -4.05 -24.31
CA PHE A 230 14.97 -5.27 -23.77
C PHE A 230 14.43 -5.01 -22.35
N ALA A 231 15.24 -4.38 -21.50
CA ALA A 231 14.85 -4.00 -20.15
C ALA A 231 13.63 -3.08 -20.12
N GLY A 232 13.52 -2.12 -21.06
CA GLY A 232 12.33 -1.29 -21.23
C GLY A 232 11.08 -2.12 -21.57
N GLY A 233 11.22 -3.10 -22.46
CA GLY A 233 10.12 -4.00 -22.84
C GLY A 233 9.64 -4.92 -21.71
N CYS A 234 10.50 -5.20 -20.71
CA CYS A 234 10.13 -6.01 -19.55
C CYS A 234 9.01 -5.40 -18.69
N THR A 235 8.62 -4.16 -18.92
CA THR A 235 7.43 -3.54 -18.33
C THR A 235 6.14 -4.29 -18.71
N ALA A 236 6.12 -5.05 -19.82
CA ALA A 236 5.01 -5.93 -20.19
C ALA A 236 4.78 -7.10 -19.21
N LEU A 237 5.70 -7.36 -18.27
CA LEU A 237 5.57 -8.43 -17.28
C LEU A 237 4.87 -7.99 -15.98
N THR A 238 4.62 -6.71 -15.80
CA THR A 238 4.00 -6.18 -14.58
C THR A 238 2.57 -6.68 -14.43
N GLY A 239 2.15 -6.90 -13.20
CA GLY A 239 0.80 -7.33 -12.85
C GLY A 239 0.49 -8.82 -13.08
N ILE A 240 1.41 -9.63 -13.63
CA ILE A 240 1.19 -11.07 -13.81
C ILE A 240 0.90 -11.77 -12.47
N GLU A 241 1.51 -11.29 -11.37
CA GLU A 241 1.33 -11.84 -10.03
C GLU A 241 -0.06 -11.60 -9.44
N ALA A 242 -0.82 -10.63 -9.91
CA ALA A 242 -2.11 -10.24 -9.35
C ALA A 242 -3.10 -11.43 -9.27
N ILE A 243 -3.12 -12.31 -10.28
CA ILE A 243 -3.96 -13.52 -10.26
C ILE A 243 -3.52 -14.47 -9.13
N SER A 244 -2.22 -14.61 -8.87
CA SER A 244 -1.72 -15.48 -7.81
C SER A 244 -1.98 -14.91 -6.41
N ASN A 245 -1.99 -13.59 -6.27
CA ASN A 245 -2.35 -12.91 -5.04
C ASN A 245 -3.86 -13.04 -4.75
N GLY A 246 -4.67 -13.04 -5.80
CA GLY A 246 -6.13 -13.01 -5.77
C GLY A 246 -6.84 -14.37 -5.87
N VAL A 247 -6.18 -15.52 -5.70
CA VAL A 247 -6.79 -16.87 -5.89
C VAL A 247 -8.10 -17.03 -5.13
N GLN A 248 -8.18 -16.57 -3.89
CA GLN A 248 -9.39 -16.68 -3.06
C GLN A 248 -10.60 -15.88 -3.60
N ALA A 249 -10.38 -14.93 -4.50
CA ALA A 249 -11.47 -14.17 -5.11
C ALA A 249 -12.24 -14.95 -6.18
N PHE A 250 -11.71 -16.09 -6.64
CA PHE A 250 -12.34 -16.90 -7.68
C PHE A 250 -13.44 -17.82 -7.11
N LYS A 251 -14.46 -18.10 -7.93
CA LYS A 251 -15.42 -19.18 -7.63
C LYS A 251 -14.72 -20.53 -7.59
N PRO A 252 -15.19 -21.47 -6.72
CA PRO A 252 -14.66 -22.84 -6.69
C PRO A 252 -14.76 -23.56 -8.04
N PRO A 253 -13.77 -24.38 -8.42
CA PRO A 253 -12.49 -24.61 -7.75
C PRO A 253 -11.49 -23.48 -8.03
N GLU A 254 -11.14 -22.72 -6.97
CA GLU A 254 -10.44 -21.43 -7.03
C GLU A 254 -9.14 -21.49 -7.83
N SER A 255 -8.21 -22.37 -7.43
CA SER A 255 -6.90 -22.50 -8.07
C SER A 255 -6.98 -22.92 -9.54
N LYS A 256 -7.92 -23.82 -9.89
CA LYS A 256 -8.11 -24.24 -11.29
C LYS A 256 -8.66 -23.10 -12.14
N ASN A 257 -9.58 -22.31 -11.60
CA ASN A 257 -10.16 -21.18 -12.31
C ASN A 257 -9.13 -20.04 -12.45
N ALA A 258 -8.36 -19.75 -11.42
CA ALA A 258 -7.26 -18.80 -11.46
C ALA A 258 -6.17 -19.20 -12.48
N ALA A 259 -5.77 -20.48 -12.50
CA ALA A 259 -4.80 -20.99 -13.48
C ALA A 259 -5.29 -20.85 -14.93
N LYS A 260 -6.57 -21.15 -15.21
CA LYS A 260 -7.15 -20.95 -16.55
C LYS A 260 -7.18 -19.46 -16.94
N THR A 261 -7.51 -18.59 -15.99
CA THR A 261 -7.50 -17.14 -16.19
C THR A 261 -6.08 -16.63 -16.47
N MET A 262 -5.07 -17.16 -15.78
CA MET A 262 -3.65 -16.85 -16.02
C MET A 262 -3.22 -17.20 -17.46
N VAL A 263 -3.61 -18.38 -17.96
CA VAL A 263 -3.31 -18.77 -19.34
C VAL A 263 -3.99 -17.85 -20.34
N ALA A 264 -5.28 -17.54 -20.13
CA ALA A 264 -6.03 -16.65 -21.02
C ALA A 264 -5.42 -15.24 -21.05
N MET A 265 -5.05 -14.70 -19.88
CA MET A 265 -4.33 -13.42 -19.75
C MET A 265 -3.02 -13.44 -20.54
N GLY A 266 -2.18 -14.48 -20.36
CA GLY A 266 -0.90 -14.58 -21.06
C GLY A 266 -1.06 -14.61 -22.58
N ILE A 267 -2.03 -15.38 -23.10
CA ILE A 267 -2.32 -15.42 -24.54
C ILE A 267 -2.78 -14.06 -25.05
N MET A 268 -3.72 -13.41 -24.36
CA MET A 268 -4.22 -12.09 -24.75
C MET A 268 -3.11 -11.04 -24.75
N ALA A 269 -2.37 -10.93 -23.65
CA ALA A 269 -1.28 -9.96 -23.52
C ALA A 269 -0.21 -10.16 -24.61
N MET A 270 0.21 -11.40 -24.86
CA MET A 270 1.21 -11.70 -25.90
C MET A 270 0.70 -11.39 -27.30
N THR A 271 -0.56 -11.70 -27.61
CA THR A 271 -1.14 -11.38 -28.92
C THR A 271 -1.16 -9.87 -29.18
N LEU A 272 -1.54 -9.08 -28.19
CA LEU A 272 -1.53 -7.60 -28.29
C LEU A 272 -0.10 -7.09 -28.44
N PHE A 273 0.81 -7.51 -27.54
CA PHE A 273 2.19 -7.03 -27.53
C PHE A 273 2.94 -7.30 -28.83
N ILE A 274 2.90 -8.54 -29.30
CA ILE A 274 3.58 -8.93 -30.56
C ILE A 274 2.90 -8.26 -31.76
N GLY A 275 1.56 -8.15 -31.76
CA GLY A 275 0.82 -7.50 -32.83
C GLY A 275 1.14 -6.01 -32.96
N ILE A 276 1.18 -5.28 -31.83
CA ILE A 276 1.57 -3.86 -31.80
C ILE A 276 3.03 -3.71 -32.25
N ALA A 277 3.95 -4.51 -31.70
CA ALA A 277 5.37 -4.45 -32.04
C ALA A 277 5.62 -4.75 -33.53
N PHE A 278 4.93 -5.74 -34.08
CA PHE A 278 5.03 -6.09 -35.50
C PHE A 278 4.59 -4.92 -36.40
N LEU A 279 3.40 -4.38 -36.16
CA LEU A 279 2.87 -3.28 -36.99
C LEU A 279 3.68 -2.00 -36.81
N ALA A 280 4.07 -1.66 -35.58
CA ALA A 280 4.89 -0.48 -35.30
C ALA A 280 6.24 -0.55 -36.02
N THR A 281 6.88 -1.73 -36.04
CA THR A 281 8.14 -1.97 -36.74
C THR A 281 7.95 -1.91 -38.26
N THR A 282 6.87 -2.51 -38.78
CA THR A 282 6.60 -2.57 -40.22
C THR A 282 6.24 -1.21 -40.82
N MET A 283 5.60 -0.33 -40.03
CA MET A 283 5.22 1.02 -40.45
C MET A 283 6.31 2.07 -40.15
N GLU A 284 7.44 1.63 -39.55
CA GLU A 284 8.56 2.51 -39.17
C GLU A 284 8.12 3.68 -38.28
N LEU A 285 7.20 3.41 -37.33
CA LEU A 285 6.73 4.44 -36.39
C LEU A 285 7.89 4.94 -35.52
N VAL A 286 7.90 6.22 -35.21
CA VAL A 286 8.91 6.87 -34.37
C VAL A 286 8.27 7.32 -33.06
N PRO A 287 8.92 7.06 -31.88
CA PRO A 287 8.38 7.52 -30.60
C PRO A 287 8.43 9.05 -30.49
N GLU A 288 7.31 9.65 -30.08
CA GLU A 288 7.12 11.09 -29.87
C GLU A 288 6.76 11.37 -28.39
N GLU A 289 7.06 12.59 -27.91
CA GLU A 289 6.72 12.97 -26.52
C GLU A 289 5.22 13.19 -26.33
N GLU A 290 4.54 13.75 -27.33
CA GLU A 290 3.13 14.16 -27.21
C GLU A 290 2.16 13.04 -27.58
N GLU A 291 2.55 12.10 -28.45
CA GLU A 291 1.68 11.03 -28.94
C GLU A 291 2.29 9.63 -28.72
N SER A 292 1.51 8.72 -28.12
CA SER A 292 1.95 7.34 -27.89
C SER A 292 2.01 6.52 -29.18
N ILE A 293 2.90 5.53 -29.24
CA ILE A 293 3.01 4.60 -30.38
C ILE A 293 1.68 3.91 -30.70
N LEU A 294 0.89 3.53 -29.68
CA LEU A 294 -0.43 2.93 -29.90
C LEU A 294 -1.42 3.92 -30.55
N SER A 295 -1.35 5.21 -30.21
CA SER A 295 -2.13 6.26 -30.83
C SER A 295 -1.75 6.45 -32.30
N GLN A 296 -0.44 6.64 -32.59
CA GLN A 296 0.09 6.76 -33.95
C GLN A 296 -0.31 5.56 -34.82
N LEU A 297 -0.13 4.33 -34.27
CA LEU A 297 -0.50 3.08 -34.93
C LEU A 297 -1.99 3.07 -35.29
N THR A 298 -2.85 3.38 -34.33
CA THR A 298 -4.30 3.36 -34.53
C THR A 298 -4.71 4.38 -35.58
N ARG A 299 -4.19 5.60 -35.49
CA ARG A 299 -4.46 6.69 -36.44
C ARG A 299 -4.00 6.33 -37.85
N SER A 300 -2.82 5.76 -38.00
CA SER A 300 -2.25 5.39 -39.28
C SER A 300 -2.97 4.20 -39.94
N VAL A 301 -3.46 3.25 -39.13
CA VAL A 301 -4.19 2.07 -39.63
C VAL A 301 -5.66 2.42 -39.97
N THR A 302 -6.33 3.24 -39.16
CA THR A 302 -7.79 3.44 -39.22
C THR A 302 -8.23 4.87 -39.50
N GLY A 303 -7.29 5.81 -39.55
CA GLY A 303 -7.58 7.24 -39.58
C GLY A 303 -8.07 7.78 -38.23
N SER A 304 -8.31 9.10 -38.17
CA SER A 304 -8.82 9.79 -36.96
C SER A 304 -10.35 9.67 -36.82
N GLY A 305 -10.89 8.47 -37.06
CA GLY A 305 -12.33 8.19 -37.00
C GLY A 305 -12.78 7.64 -35.64
N VAL A 306 -14.01 7.08 -35.61
CA VAL A 306 -14.65 6.55 -34.41
C VAL A 306 -13.78 5.47 -33.71
N LEU A 307 -13.11 4.61 -34.47
CA LEU A 307 -12.27 3.54 -33.91
C LEU A 307 -11.03 4.11 -33.21
N TYR A 308 -10.45 5.21 -33.71
CA TYR A 308 -9.36 5.91 -33.04
C TYR A 308 -9.77 6.39 -31.65
N PHE A 309 -10.86 7.16 -31.57
CA PHE A 309 -11.34 7.65 -30.26
C PHE A 309 -11.80 6.53 -29.34
N TRP A 310 -12.35 5.44 -29.89
CA TRP A 310 -12.67 4.23 -29.15
C TRP A 310 -11.42 3.64 -28.49
N VAL A 311 -10.36 3.41 -29.27
CA VAL A 311 -9.10 2.85 -28.74
C VAL A 311 -8.51 3.80 -27.69
N GLN A 312 -8.43 5.11 -27.95
CA GLN A 312 -7.88 6.07 -26.99
C GLN A 312 -8.68 6.10 -25.67
N ALA A 313 -10.00 6.17 -25.75
CA ALA A 313 -10.86 6.20 -24.57
C ALA A 313 -10.71 4.92 -23.72
N PHE A 314 -10.70 3.75 -24.38
CA PHE A 314 -10.56 2.48 -23.65
C PHE A 314 -9.12 2.17 -23.24
N THR A 315 -8.12 2.76 -23.90
CA THR A 315 -6.72 2.76 -23.41
C THR A 315 -6.61 3.55 -22.11
N ALA A 316 -7.15 4.75 -22.05
CA ALA A 316 -7.17 5.53 -20.80
C ALA A 316 -7.92 4.80 -19.70
N LEU A 317 -9.10 4.25 -19.98
CA LEU A 317 -9.91 3.54 -18.99
C LEU A 317 -9.25 2.28 -18.47
N ILE A 318 -8.63 1.44 -19.34
CA ILE A 318 -7.95 0.23 -18.87
C ILE A 318 -6.71 0.55 -18.05
N LEU A 319 -5.98 1.62 -18.37
CA LEU A 319 -4.82 2.08 -17.60
C LEU A 319 -5.24 2.60 -16.22
N PHE A 320 -6.34 3.34 -16.11
CA PHE A 320 -6.90 3.70 -14.80
C PHE A 320 -7.40 2.47 -14.02
N LEU A 321 -7.91 1.44 -14.70
CA LEU A 321 -8.25 0.16 -14.08
C LEU A 321 -7.01 -0.63 -13.65
N ALA A 322 -5.91 -0.54 -14.39
CA ALA A 322 -4.64 -1.14 -13.99
C ALA A 322 -4.11 -0.53 -12.69
N ALA A 323 -4.23 0.78 -12.52
CA ALA A 323 -3.93 1.43 -11.25
C ALA A 323 -4.73 0.82 -10.09
N ASN A 324 -5.98 0.41 -10.32
CA ASN A 324 -6.84 -0.20 -9.29
C ASN A 324 -6.31 -1.56 -8.78
N THR A 325 -5.50 -2.31 -9.56
CA THR A 325 -4.82 -3.53 -9.07
C THR A 325 -3.90 -3.21 -7.88
N GLY A 326 -3.14 -2.13 -7.95
CA GLY A 326 -2.34 -1.65 -6.83
C GLY A 326 -3.16 -1.37 -5.57
N TYR A 327 -4.36 -0.79 -5.71
CA TYR A 327 -5.29 -0.54 -4.60
C TYR A 327 -5.88 -1.80 -3.97
N GLN A 328 -5.83 -2.92 -4.67
CA GLN A 328 -6.24 -4.21 -4.10
C GLN A 328 -5.07 -4.94 -3.45
N ASP A 329 -3.93 -4.99 -4.11
CA ASP A 329 -2.79 -5.82 -3.71
C ASP A 329 -1.90 -5.18 -2.65
N PHE A 330 -1.62 -3.86 -2.73
CA PHE A 330 -0.83 -3.15 -1.71
C PHE A 330 -1.44 -3.25 -0.30
N PRO A 331 -2.75 -2.94 -0.09
CA PRO A 331 -3.35 -3.06 1.24
C PRO A 331 -3.42 -4.51 1.73
N ARG A 332 -3.61 -5.48 0.83
CA ARG A 332 -3.65 -6.90 1.15
C ARG A 332 -2.27 -7.38 1.61
N LEU A 333 -1.22 -7.10 0.85
CA LEU A 333 0.15 -7.46 1.22
C LEU A 333 0.59 -6.78 2.52
N SER A 334 0.26 -5.49 2.69
CA SER A 334 0.49 -4.75 3.93
C SER A 334 -0.20 -5.41 5.12
N SER A 335 -1.42 -5.94 4.93
CA SER A 335 -2.14 -6.66 5.99
C SER A 335 -1.48 -7.98 6.36
N PHE A 336 -0.91 -8.71 5.40
CA PHE A 336 -0.15 -9.93 5.69
C PHE A 336 1.12 -9.63 6.48
N LEU A 337 1.87 -8.61 6.08
CA LEU A 337 3.05 -8.14 6.81
C LEU A 337 2.70 -7.69 8.24
N ALA A 338 1.57 -7.00 8.42
CA ALA A 338 1.12 -6.56 9.73
C ALA A 338 0.69 -7.74 10.63
N LYS A 339 0.04 -8.77 10.07
CA LYS A 339 -0.29 -10.02 10.79
C LYS A 339 0.97 -10.77 11.22
N ASP A 340 2.00 -10.77 10.38
CA ASP A 340 3.30 -11.38 10.67
C ASP A 340 4.20 -10.49 11.56
N GLY A 341 3.74 -9.31 11.95
CA GLY A 341 4.45 -8.38 12.83
C GLY A 341 5.55 -7.56 12.14
N PHE A 342 5.57 -7.48 10.81
CA PHE A 342 6.55 -6.70 10.04
C PHE A 342 6.08 -5.29 9.66
N MET A 343 4.79 -5.01 9.83
CA MET A 343 4.20 -3.68 9.63
C MET A 343 3.34 -3.28 10.84
N PRO A 344 3.01 -1.98 11.00
CA PRO A 344 2.14 -1.52 12.06
C PRO A 344 0.80 -2.25 12.07
N ARG A 345 0.34 -2.67 13.25
CA ARG A 345 -0.89 -3.48 13.42
C ARG A 345 -2.15 -2.81 12.83
N TRP A 346 -2.20 -1.48 12.77
CA TRP A 346 -3.35 -0.77 12.17
C TRP A 346 -3.51 -1.02 10.66
N MET A 347 -2.45 -1.47 9.96
CA MET A 347 -2.53 -1.87 8.54
C MET A 347 -3.36 -3.14 8.30
N GLN A 348 -3.54 -4.00 9.31
CA GLN A 348 -4.39 -5.20 9.19
C GLN A 348 -5.87 -4.92 9.46
N ASN A 349 -6.21 -3.74 10.01
CA ASN A 349 -7.56 -3.41 10.38
C ASN A 349 -8.38 -2.99 9.15
N ARG A 350 -9.55 -3.60 9.00
CA ARG A 350 -10.52 -3.19 7.98
C ARG A 350 -11.41 -2.07 8.53
N GLY A 351 -11.67 -1.07 7.70
CA GLY A 351 -12.60 0.00 8.03
C GLY A 351 -14.08 -0.42 7.91
N ASP A 352 -14.98 0.54 8.08
CA ASP A 352 -16.44 0.33 8.09
C ASP A 352 -16.98 -0.34 6.81
N ARG A 353 -16.28 -0.21 5.70
CA ARG A 353 -16.63 -0.80 4.39
C ARG A 353 -15.90 -2.11 4.09
N LEU A 354 -15.33 -2.75 5.11
CA LEU A 354 -14.55 -4.00 5.05
C LEU A 354 -13.31 -3.94 4.14
N VAL A 355 -12.80 -2.73 3.87
CA VAL A 355 -11.57 -2.49 3.11
C VAL A 355 -10.42 -2.04 4.04
N TYR A 356 -9.19 -2.29 3.64
CA TYR A 356 -8.00 -1.84 4.37
C TYR A 356 -7.74 -0.34 4.12
N SER A 357 -8.56 0.52 4.71
CA SER A 357 -8.61 1.96 4.42
C SER A 357 -7.26 2.66 4.56
N MET A 358 -6.46 2.29 5.58
CA MET A 358 -5.13 2.88 5.79
C MET A 358 -4.14 2.49 4.70
N GLY A 359 -4.18 1.24 4.24
CA GLY A 359 -3.37 0.80 3.10
C GLY A 359 -3.71 1.55 1.82
N ILE A 360 -5.01 1.74 1.55
CA ILE A 360 -5.51 2.52 0.40
C ILE A 360 -5.01 3.97 0.45
N LEU A 361 -5.12 4.65 1.61
CA LEU A 361 -4.68 6.03 1.78
C LEU A 361 -3.16 6.18 1.68
N THR A 362 -2.41 5.24 2.26
CA THR A 362 -0.94 5.22 2.17
C THR A 362 -0.48 5.08 0.71
N LEU A 363 -1.08 4.16 -0.04
CA LEU A 363 -0.80 3.98 -1.46
C LEU A 363 -1.10 5.26 -2.26
N ALA A 364 -2.28 5.85 -2.05
CA ALA A 364 -2.68 7.09 -2.73
C ALA A 364 -1.70 8.24 -2.47
N PHE A 365 -1.29 8.40 -1.22
CA PHE A 365 -0.33 9.43 -0.82
C PHE A 365 1.03 9.23 -1.49
N LEU A 366 1.58 8.01 -1.43
CA LEU A 366 2.88 7.70 -2.03
C LEU A 366 2.85 7.83 -3.56
N SER A 367 1.81 7.31 -4.22
CA SER A 367 1.67 7.39 -5.67
C SER A 367 1.47 8.83 -6.16
N SER A 368 0.68 9.64 -5.43
CA SER A 368 0.54 11.08 -5.73
C SER A 368 1.87 11.81 -5.61
N GLY A 369 2.68 11.48 -4.59
CA GLY A 369 4.02 12.03 -4.44
C GLY A 369 4.93 11.72 -5.63
N ILE A 370 4.91 10.49 -6.13
CA ILE A 370 5.68 10.09 -7.32
C ILE A 370 5.20 10.84 -8.57
N VAL A 371 3.89 10.92 -8.79
CA VAL A 371 3.33 11.68 -9.93
C VAL A 371 3.74 13.16 -9.89
N LEU A 372 3.77 13.77 -8.71
CA LEU A 372 4.24 15.15 -8.54
C LEU A 372 5.74 15.30 -8.85
N ILE A 373 6.57 14.38 -8.36
CA ILE A 373 8.04 14.42 -8.56
C ILE A 373 8.40 14.27 -10.04
N PHE A 374 7.72 13.35 -10.75
CA PHE A 374 8.01 13.04 -12.15
C PHE A 374 7.13 13.83 -13.15
N GLY A 375 6.26 14.73 -12.69
CA GLY A 375 5.43 15.56 -13.56
C GLY A 375 4.44 14.77 -14.41
N ALA A 376 3.97 13.61 -13.93
CA ALA A 376 3.12 12.66 -14.66
C ALA A 376 3.73 12.16 -15.98
N ASP A 377 5.05 12.07 -16.07
CA ASP A 377 5.79 11.46 -17.18
C ASP A 377 6.01 9.97 -16.89
N GLU A 378 5.21 9.11 -17.54
CA GLU A 378 5.30 7.66 -17.34
C GLU A 378 6.62 7.08 -17.84
N ILE A 379 7.19 7.64 -18.94
CA ILE A 379 8.45 7.13 -19.51
C ILE A 379 9.61 7.36 -18.54
N ALA A 380 9.62 8.49 -17.85
CA ALA A 380 10.61 8.79 -16.83
C ALA A 380 10.49 7.88 -15.59
N MET A 381 9.30 7.33 -15.32
CA MET A 381 9.05 6.40 -14.22
C MET A 381 9.33 4.93 -14.56
N LEU A 382 9.30 4.53 -15.84
CA LEU A 382 9.51 3.13 -16.27
C LEU A 382 10.82 2.49 -15.77
N PRO A 383 11.96 3.20 -15.66
CA PRO A 383 13.18 2.64 -15.11
C PRO A 383 13.06 2.12 -13.67
N LEU A 384 12.16 2.70 -12.88
CA LEU A 384 11.92 2.31 -11.49
C LEU A 384 10.99 1.09 -11.41
N TYR A 385 10.04 1.00 -12.32
CA TYR A 385 8.90 0.09 -12.26
C TYR A 385 9.27 -1.39 -12.40
N ALA A 386 10.08 -1.75 -13.39
CA ALA A 386 10.36 -3.17 -13.69
C ALA A 386 11.24 -3.88 -12.64
N LEU A 387 11.96 -3.15 -11.78
CA LEU A 387 12.92 -3.72 -10.82
C LEU A 387 12.23 -4.54 -9.72
N GLY A 388 11.17 -4.00 -9.12
CA GLY A 388 10.43 -4.67 -8.06
C GLY A 388 9.83 -5.99 -8.53
N VAL A 389 9.23 -5.96 -9.71
CA VAL A 389 8.62 -7.13 -10.35
C VAL A 389 9.64 -8.25 -10.60
N MET A 390 10.79 -7.93 -11.22
CA MET A 390 11.82 -8.94 -11.52
C MET A 390 12.40 -9.57 -10.26
N LEU A 391 12.62 -8.78 -9.22
CA LEU A 391 13.10 -9.29 -7.94
C LEU A 391 12.07 -10.21 -7.28
N SER A 392 10.80 -9.83 -7.30
CA SER A 392 9.71 -10.64 -6.73
C SER A 392 9.54 -11.96 -7.50
N PHE A 393 9.62 -11.93 -8.85
CA PHE A 393 9.56 -13.14 -9.68
C PHE A 393 10.74 -14.07 -9.39
N THR A 394 11.94 -13.52 -9.28
CA THR A 394 13.14 -14.31 -8.96
C THR A 394 12.96 -15.05 -7.63
N LEU A 395 12.51 -14.35 -6.58
CA LEU A 395 12.31 -14.94 -5.26
C LEU A 395 11.14 -15.93 -5.22
N SER A 396 10.03 -15.64 -5.92
CA SER A 396 8.91 -16.55 -6.05
C SER A 396 9.33 -17.86 -6.72
N GLN A 397 10.00 -17.77 -7.86
CA GLN A 397 10.45 -18.93 -8.63
C GLN A 397 11.54 -19.73 -7.89
N ALA A 398 12.47 -19.06 -7.22
CA ALA A 398 13.45 -19.71 -6.35
C ALA A 398 12.78 -20.46 -5.20
N GLY A 399 11.77 -19.87 -4.57
CA GLY A 399 10.95 -20.50 -3.53
C GLY A 399 10.19 -21.71 -4.06
N MET A 400 9.55 -21.59 -5.23
CA MET A 400 8.84 -22.70 -5.90
C MET A 400 9.78 -23.83 -6.29
N SER A 401 10.99 -23.53 -6.77
CA SER A 401 12.01 -24.57 -7.04
C SER A 401 12.36 -25.36 -5.78
N ARG A 402 12.49 -24.67 -4.63
CA ARG A 402 12.69 -25.34 -3.31
C ARG A 402 11.48 -26.16 -2.87
N LEU A 403 10.27 -25.65 -3.08
CA LEU A 403 9.03 -26.39 -2.78
C LEU A 403 8.96 -27.67 -3.58
N MET A 404 9.24 -27.64 -4.89
CA MET A 404 9.26 -28.81 -5.77
C MET A 404 10.30 -29.85 -5.31
N ARG A 405 11.43 -29.42 -4.77
CA ARG A 405 12.40 -30.33 -4.15
C ARG A 405 11.82 -31.03 -2.92
N LYS A 406 11.09 -30.29 -2.05
CA LYS A 406 10.36 -30.89 -0.90
C LYS A 406 9.30 -31.91 -1.39
N VAL A 407 8.52 -31.57 -2.43
CA VAL A 407 7.56 -32.47 -3.07
C VAL A 407 8.23 -33.78 -3.53
N GLY A 408 9.45 -33.69 -4.06
CA GLY A 408 10.23 -34.85 -4.53
C GLY A 408 10.74 -35.76 -3.41
N THR A 409 10.75 -35.35 -2.15
CA THR A 409 11.11 -36.20 -1.01
C THR A 409 9.93 -37.03 -0.50
N LEU A 410 8.70 -36.72 -0.91
CA LEU A 410 7.50 -37.45 -0.53
C LEU A 410 7.33 -38.74 -1.35
N ARG A 411 6.65 -39.73 -0.76
CA ARG A 411 6.23 -40.95 -1.46
C ARG A 411 4.81 -40.75 -2.03
N PRO A 412 4.43 -41.52 -3.08
CA PRO A 412 3.06 -41.51 -3.58
C PRO A 412 2.04 -41.73 -2.44
N GLY A 413 1.04 -40.84 -2.34
CA GLY A 413 0.02 -40.87 -1.29
C GLY A 413 0.40 -40.15 0.00
N GLN A 414 1.64 -39.69 0.15
CA GLN A 414 2.04 -38.86 1.30
C GLN A 414 1.73 -37.38 1.07
N SER A 415 1.39 -36.70 2.17
CA SER A 415 1.24 -35.24 2.24
C SER A 415 2.10 -34.66 3.35
N LEU A 416 2.53 -33.44 3.19
CA LEU A 416 3.31 -32.69 4.18
C LEU A 416 2.72 -31.28 4.29
N PHE A 417 2.42 -30.85 5.52
CA PHE A 417 2.06 -29.47 5.80
C PHE A 417 3.35 -28.65 6.03
N THR A 418 3.55 -27.59 5.27
CA THR A 418 4.77 -26.77 5.33
C THR A 418 4.70 -25.67 6.39
N GLY A 419 3.54 -25.47 7.03
CA GLY A 419 3.21 -24.33 7.89
C GLY A 419 2.30 -23.32 7.19
N VAL A 420 2.27 -23.32 5.87
CA VAL A 420 1.44 -22.42 5.05
C VAL A 420 0.52 -23.21 4.12
N THR A 421 1.02 -24.26 3.48
CA THR A 421 0.25 -25.07 2.52
C THR A 421 0.50 -26.56 2.72
N THR A 422 -0.44 -27.39 2.23
CA THR A 422 -0.27 -28.85 2.22
C THR A 422 0.17 -29.31 0.85
N ILE A 423 1.36 -29.89 0.77
CA ILE A 423 1.92 -30.43 -0.45
C ILE A 423 1.72 -31.94 -0.53
N HIS A 424 1.51 -32.44 -1.73
CA HIS A 424 1.36 -33.86 -2.03
C HIS A 424 2.44 -34.29 -3.02
N TYR A 425 2.74 -35.61 -3.05
CA TYR A 425 3.65 -36.14 -4.06
C TYR A 425 3.11 -35.89 -5.48
N GLU A 426 3.96 -35.41 -6.37
CA GLU A 426 3.67 -35.22 -7.80
C GLU A 426 4.72 -35.89 -8.68
N LYS A 427 4.26 -36.71 -9.66
CA LYS A 427 5.16 -37.43 -10.57
C LYS A 427 6.08 -36.49 -11.38
N ASN A 428 5.58 -35.32 -11.75
CA ASN A 428 6.28 -34.35 -12.61
C ASN A 428 7.07 -33.27 -11.82
N TRP A 429 7.36 -33.49 -10.53
CA TRP A 429 8.01 -32.51 -9.67
C TRP A 429 9.36 -32.02 -10.20
N ARG A 430 10.17 -32.93 -10.86
CA ARG A 430 11.48 -32.55 -11.43
C ARG A 430 11.35 -31.54 -12.55
N TRP A 431 10.39 -31.77 -13.48
CA TRP A 431 10.12 -30.84 -14.58
C TRP A 431 9.67 -29.46 -14.02
N LYS A 432 8.75 -29.46 -13.07
CA LYS A 432 8.28 -28.25 -12.41
C LYS A 432 9.41 -27.52 -11.66
N GLN A 433 10.31 -28.27 -11.01
CA GLN A 433 11.50 -27.73 -10.38
C GLN A 433 12.41 -27.05 -11.41
N HIS A 434 12.71 -27.70 -12.53
CA HIS A 434 13.57 -27.15 -13.56
C HIS A 434 12.99 -25.89 -14.20
N VAL A 435 11.70 -25.86 -14.51
CA VAL A 435 11.02 -24.65 -15.02
C VAL A 435 11.20 -23.47 -14.06
N ASN A 436 10.94 -23.67 -12.77
CA ASN A 436 11.12 -22.61 -11.77
C ASN A 436 12.60 -22.23 -11.57
N GLN A 437 13.52 -23.18 -11.69
CA GLN A 437 14.96 -22.92 -11.56
C GLN A 437 15.48 -22.10 -12.74
N VAL A 438 15.10 -22.45 -13.96
CA VAL A 438 15.41 -21.68 -15.17
C VAL A 438 14.77 -20.29 -15.08
N GLY A 439 13.49 -20.24 -14.68
CA GLY A 439 12.79 -18.97 -14.49
C GLY A 439 13.49 -18.05 -13.49
N ALA A 440 13.84 -18.55 -12.31
CA ALA A 440 14.56 -17.78 -11.30
C ALA A 440 15.92 -17.28 -11.80
N THR A 441 16.64 -18.10 -12.56
CA THR A 441 17.93 -17.71 -13.14
C THR A 441 17.77 -16.62 -14.19
N VAL A 442 16.81 -16.79 -15.11
CA VAL A 442 16.59 -15.80 -16.19
C VAL A 442 16.09 -14.48 -15.59
N THR A 443 15.11 -14.50 -14.68
CA THR A 443 14.60 -13.27 -14.05
C THR A 443 15.66 -12.60 -13.17
N ALA A 444 16.56 -13.36 -12.53
CA ALA A 444 17.71 -12.79 -11.80
C ALA A 444 18.71 -12.10 -12.75
N ILE A 445 18.99 -12.70 -13.90
CA ILE A 445 19.86 -12.06 -14.92
C ILE A 445 19.19 -10.78 -15.43
N VAL A 446 17.89 -10.83 -15.75
CA VAL A 446 17.14 -9.65 -16.20
C VAL A 446 17.14 -8.57 -15.11
N PHE A 447 16.96 -8.93 -13.84
CA PHE A 447 17.06 -8.00 -12.72
C PHE A 447 18.43 -7.30 -12.67
N VAL A 448 19.52 -8.06 -12.81
CA VAL A 448 20.89 -7.48 -12.83
C VAL A 448 21.06 -6.56 -14.04
N VAL A 449 20.56 -6.96 -15.21
CA VAL A 449 20.59 -6.11 -16.43
C VAL A 449 19.80 -4.83 -16.21
N LEU A 450 18.60 -4.89 -15.63
CA LEU A 450 17.79 -3.71 -15.30
C LEU A 450 18.51 -2.76 -14.35
N VAL A 451 19.05 -3.30 -13.24
CA VAL A 451 19.82 -2.48 -12.29
C VAL A 451 20.98 -1.80 -13.00
N ALA A 452 21.78 -2.56 -13.76
CA ALA A 452 22.97 -2.04 -14.42
C ALA A 452 22.64 -1.00 -15.50
N THR A 453 21.61 -1.24 -16.32
CA THR A 453 21.29 -0.36 -17.46
C THR A 453 20.47 0.86 -17.08
N LYS A 454 19.63 0.75 -16.06
CA LYS A 454 18.71 1.80 -15.62
C LYS A 454 19.15 2.52 -14.34
N PHE A 455 20.32 2.16 -13.79
CA PHE A 455 20.80 2.73 -12.52
C PHE A 455 20.84 4.26 -12.54
N LEU A 456 21.46 4.85 -13.56
CA LEU A 456 21.58 6.31 -13.70
C LEU A 456 20.27 6.99 -14.12
N GLU A 457 19.28 6.23 -14.58
CA GLU A 457 17.96 6.74 -14.96
C GLU A 457 16.96 6.75 -13.79
N GLY A 458 17.40 6.43 -12.55
CA GLY A 458 16.58 6.45 -11.35
C GLY A 458 16.42 5.09 -10.67
N ALA A 459 16.81 3.97 -11.28
CA ALA A 459 16.73 2.64 -10.69
C ALA A 459 17.47 2.50 -9.35
N TRP A 460 18.50 3.36 -9.10
CA TRP A 460 19.19 3.45 -7.82
C TRP A 460 18.26 3.80 -6.65
N ILE A 461 17.17 4.55 -6.91
CA ILE A 461 16.18 4.92 -5.88
C ILE A 461 15.53 3.64 -5.35
N VAL A 462 15.07 2.76 -6.25
CA VAL A 462 14.43 1.48 -5.88
C VAL A 462 15.44 0.56 -5.21
N ALA A 463 16.68 0.52 -5.71
CA ALA A 463 17.77 -0.26 -5.13
C ALA A 463 18.12 0.18 -3.69
N LEU A 464 17.84 1.44 -3.32
CA LEU A 464 17.98 1.97 -1.96
C LEU A 464 16.72 1.78 -1.13
N VAL A 465 15.54 2.02 -1.70
CA VAL A 465 14.24 1.94 -1.00
C VAL A 465 13.95 0.52 -0.53
N ILE A 466 14.22 -0.49 -1.37
CA ILE A 466 13.94 -1.89 -1.00
C ILE A 466 14.71 -2.33 0.25
N PRO A 467 16.06 -2.19 0.35
CA PRO A 467 16.78 -2.51 1.57
C PRO A 467 16.36 -1.68 2.79
N LEU A 468 16.03 -0.40 2.58
CA LEU A 468 15.51 0.46 3.65
C LEU A 468 14.18 -0.06 4.20
N LEU A 469 13.26 -0.45 3.34
CA LEU A 469 11.98 -1.06 3.75
C LEU A 469 12.21 -2.37 4.51
N VAL A 470 13.11 -3.24 4.02
CA VAL A 470 13.46 -4.49 4.72
C VAL A 470 14.01 -4.19 6.13
N TYR A 471 14.88 -3.19 6.26
CA TYR A 471 15.38 -2.75 7.56
C TYR A 471 14.26 -2.26 8.48
N ILE A 472 13.35 -1.43 7.95
CA ILE A 472 12.20 -0.91 8.73
C ILE A 472 11.30 -2.07 9.18
N PHE A 473 10.97 -3.01 8.30
CA PHE A 473 10.15 -4.18 8.62
C PHE A 473 10.80 -5.04 9.71
N ASP A 474 12.09 -5.28 9.61
CA ASP A 474 12.84 -6.04 10.61
C ASP A 474 12.83 -5.34 11.96
N ARG A 475 13.02 -4.01 12.00
CA ARG A 475 12.99 -3.22 13.24
C ARG A 475 11.61 -3.20 13.89
N ILE A 476 10.54 -3.10 13.09
CA ILE A 476 9.17 -3.21 13.59
C ILE A 476 8.93 -4.58 14.23
N HIS A 477 9.39 -5.64 13.58
CA HIS A 477 9.23 -7.00 14.08
C HIS A 477 9.98 -7.22 15.42
N VAL A 478 11.23 -6.80 15.47
CA VAL A 478 12.04 -6.86 16.72
C VAL A 478 11.34 -6.10 17.85
N HIS A 479 10.78 -4.91 17.56
CA HIS A 479 10.01 -4.16 18.53
C HIS A 479 8.80 -4.95 19.05
N TYR A 480 8.02 -5.57 18.15
CA TYR A 480 6.87 -6.37 18.56
C TYR A 480 7.26 -7.64 19.35
N GLU A 481 8.37 -8.29 19.00
CA GLU A 481 8.92 -9.40 19.79
C GLU A 481 9.31 -8.95 21.20
N GLN A 482 9.98 -7.80 21.34
CA GLN A 482 10.33 -7.22 22.64
C GLN A 482 9.09 -6.87 23.47
N VAL A 483 8.08 -6.25 22.85
CA VAL A 483 6.81 -5.95 23.52
C VAL A 483 6.09 -7.24 23.96
N ALA A 484 6.05 -8.25 23.08
CA ALA A 484 5.44 -9.54 23.42
C ALA A 484 6.17 -10.25 24.56
N ALA A 485 7.50 -10.19 24.57
CA ALA A 485 8.31 -10.75 25.66
C ALA A 485 8.07 -9.99 26.98
N ALA A 486 8.02 -8.66 26.93
CA ALA A 486 7.77 -7.82 28.10
C ALA A 486 6.36 -8.00 28.69
N LEU A 487 5.37 -8.33 27.84
CA LEU A 487 3.98 -8.56 28.26
C LEU A 487 3.66 -10.04 28.57
N SER A 488 4.64 -10.93 28.39
CA SER A 488 4.43 -12.37 28.63
C SER A 488 4.28 -12.66 30.10
N THR A 489 3.22 -13.37 30.45
CA THR A 489 2.98 -13.87 31.82
C THR A 489 3.45 -15.31 32.01
N SER A 490 4.09 -15.94 31.01
CA SER A 490 4.43 -17.36 30.99
C SER A 490 5.39 -17.80 32.13
N THR A 491 6.19 -16.87 32.62
CA THR A 491 7.13 -17.12 33.75
C THR A 491 6.77 -16.34 35.00
N MET A 492 5.72 -15.52 34.98
CA MET A 492 5.32 -14.63 36.06
C MET A 492 4.63 -15.43 37.17
N GLN A 493 5.01 -15.17 38.43
CA GLN A 493 4.34 -15.70 39.61
C GLN A 493 3.36 -14.66 40.18
N GLU A 494 2.33 -15.12 40.89
CA GLU A 494 1.35 -14.22 41.52
C GLU A 494 2.00 -13.29 42.55
N SER A 495 3.08 -13.72 43.16
CA SER A 495 3.90 -12.92 44.10
C SER A 495 4.67 -11.76 43.46
N GLU A 496 4.76 -11.74 42.11
CA GLU A 496 5.42 -10.68 41.34
C GLU A 496 4.43 -9.58 40.90
N LEU A 497 3.15 -9.72 41.28
CA LEU A 497 2.15 -8.69 41.01
C LEU A 497 2.48 -7.43 41.82
N ILE A 498 2.47 -6.28 41.12
CA ILE A 498 2.73 -4.98 41.75
C ILE A 498 1.56 -4.64 42.66
N GLU A 499 1.85 -4.34 43.92
CA GLU A 499 0.86 -3.90 44.90
C GLU A 499 0.37 -2.47 44.57
N VAL A 500 -0.91 -2.20 44.85
CA VAL A 500 -1.48 -0.86 44.74
C VAL A 500 -1.35 -0.15 46.06
N ALA A 501 -0.63 0.98 46.06
CA ALA A 501 -0.48 1.80 47.26
C ALA A 501 -1.83 2.35 47.72
N ASN A 502 -2.06 2.33 49.02
CA ASN A 502 -3.27 2.91 49.60
C ASN A 502 -3.13 4.45 49.74
N VAL A 503 -2.72 5.13 48.70
CA VAL A 503 -2.63 6.60 48.62
C VAL A 503 -3.22 7.12 47.31
N VAL A 504 -3.97 8.22 47.41
CA VAL A 504 -4.52 8.90 46.25
C VAL A 504 -4.12 10.38 46.31
N ILE A 505 -3.43 10.84 45.26
CA ILE A 505 -3.00 12.23 45.12
C ILE A 505 -3.99 12.96 44.22
N VAL A 506 -4.52 14.09 44.66
CA VAL A 506 -5.43 14.95 43.89
C VAL A 506 -4.77 16.28 43.65
N PRO A 507 -4.21 16.54 42.46
CA PRO A 507 -3.70 17.87 42.12
C PRO A 507 -4.86 18.86 42.02
N ILE A 508 -4.75 19.97 42.73
CA ILE A 508 -5.75 21.05 42.74
C ILE A 508 -5.11 22.42 42.44
N ALA A 509 -5.72 23.18 41.59
CA ALA A 509 -5.36 24.59 41.37
C ALA A 509 -6.20 25.56 42.23
N ASP A 510 -7.44 25.17 42.51
CA ASP A 510 -8.40 25.90 43.34
C ASP A 510 -9.49 24.94 43.83
N VAL A 511 -10.32 25.38 44.80
CA VAL A 511 -11.46 24.58 45.30
C VAL A 511 -12.71 25.02 44.54
N HIS A 512 -13.06 24.31 43.53
CA HIS A 512 -14.26 24.47 42.68
C HIS A 512 -15.07 23.19 42.56
N LYS A 513 -16.26 23.23 41.96
CA LYS A 513 -17.16 22.05 41.84
C LYS A 513 -16.46 20.81 41.30
N GLY A 514 -15.63 20.94 40.25
CA GLY A 514 -14.86 19.81 39.69
C GLY A 514 -13.81 19.26 40.65
N THR A 515 -13.13 20.11 41.44
CA THR A 515 -12.21 19.68 42.50
C THR A 515 -12.94 18.92 43.58
N LEU A 516 -14.12 19.39 44.04
CA LEU A 516 -14.90 18.73 45.08
C LEU A 516 -15.38 17.35 44.61
N LEU A 517 -15.79 17.23 43.34
CA LEU A 517 -16.16 15.94 42.74
C LEU A 517 -14.98 14.96 42.72
N ALA A 518 -13.79 15.41 42.32
CA ALA A 518 -12.58 14.61 42.31
C ALA A 518 -12.18 14.15 43.74
N LEU A 519 -12.30 15.02 44.73
CA LEU A 519 -12.04 14.66 46.15
C LEU A 519 -13.06 13.67 46.69
N GLN A 520 -14.36 13.80 46.35
CA GLN A 520 -15.38 12.81 46.69
C GLN A 520 -15.06 11.44 46.11
N TYR A 521 -14.63 11.42 44.85
CA TYR A 521 -14.24 10.19 44.20
C TYR A 521 -12.98 9.59 44.83
N ALA A 522 -11.97 10.40 45.11
CA ALA A 522 -10.73 9.97 45.75
C ALA A 522 -10.95 9.32 47.12
N LYS A 523 -11.88 9.88 47.96
CA LYS A 523 -12.27 9.27 49.26
C LYS A 523 -12.93 7.90 49.14
N ARG A 524 -13.44 7.54 47.96
CA ARG A 524 -13.98 6.18 47.72
C ARG A 524 -12.88 5.19 47.33
N LEU A 525 -11.75 5.70 46.85
CA LEU A 525 -10.64 4.86 46.44
C LEU A 525 -9.67 4.54 47.57
N SER A 526 -9.45 5.50 48.47
CA SER A 526 -8.45 5.36 49.57
C SER A 526 -8.83 6.16 50.81
N ASN A 527 -8.30 5.74 51.96
CA ASN A 527 -8.36 6.48 53.22
C ASN A 527 -7.22 7.51 53.33
N ASP A 528 -6.10 7.34 52.61
CA ASP A 528 -5.03 8.32 52.51
C ASP A 528 -5.19 9.14 51.23
N VAL A 529 -5.94 10.22 51.31
CA VAL A 529 -6.15 11.17 50.18
C VAL A 529 -5.36 12.43 50.46
N ARG A 530 -4.53 12.81 49.47
CA ARG A 530 -3.67 14.01 49.56
C ARG A 530 -4.04 14.99 48.44
N ALA A 531 -4.62 16.11 48.81
CA ALA A 531 -4.85 17.23 47.89
C ALA A 531 -3.57 18.08 47.80
N VAL A 532 -3.02 18.23 46.60
CA VAL A 532 -1.74 18.93 46.40
C VAL A 532 -1.98 20.19 45.56
N CYS A 533 -1.63 21.36 46.13
CA CYS A 533 -1.73 22.65 45.48
C CYS A 533 -0.32 23.25 45.33
N ILE A 534 0.04 23.66 44.13
CA ILE A 534 1.24 24.45 43.90
C ILE A 534 0.83 25.93 43.94
N SER A 535 1.27 26.63 44.98
CA SER A 535 0.95 28.05 45.21
C SER A 535 2.05 28.95 44.65
N THR A 536 1.70 29.78 43.68
CA THR A 536 2.63 30.72 43.03
C THR A 536 2.57 32.13 43.64
N SER A 537 1.67 32.35 44.63
CA SER A 537 1.56 33.64 45.35
C SER A 537 0.88 33.47 46.71
N PRO A 538 1.17 34.31 47.69
CA PRO A 538 0.50 34.28 48.99
C PRO A 538 -1.04 34.39 48.90
N GLN A 539 -1.53 35.19 47.93
CA GLN A 539 -2.98 35.37 47.70
C GLN A 539 -3.64 34.07 47.21
N MET A 540 -2.96 33.26 46.41
CA MET A 540 -3.45 31.96 45.95
C MET A 540 -3.54 30.99 47.14
N ARG A 541 -2.53 30.93 47.98
CA ARG A 541 -2.51 30.11 49.18
C ARG A 541 -3.71 30.45 50.10
N GLU A 542 -3.89 31.71 50.41
CA GLU A 542 -5.00 32.20 51.25
C GLU A 542 -6.38 31.87 50.64
N ARG A 543 -6.53 32.06 49.33
CA ARG A 543 -7.76 31.73 48.62
C ARG A 543 -8.07 30.23 48.69
N VAL A 544 -7.11 29.37 48.41
CA VAL A 544 -7.31 27.90 48.48
C VAL A 544 -7.63 27.48 49.90
N THR A 545 -6.90 27.95 50.91
CA THR A 545 -7.14 27.64 52.32
C THR A 545 -8.53 28.08 52.79
N SER A 546 -8.94 29.31 52.45
CA SER A 546 -10.27 29.83 52.84
C SER A 546 -11.42 29.09 52.15
N ARG A 547 -11.26 28.74 50.88
CA ARG A 547 -12.27 27.94 50.17
C ARG A 547 -12.32 26.50 50.65
N TRP A 548 -11.18 25.90 51.00
CA TRP A 548 -11.09 24.56 51.60
C TRP A 548 -11.87 24.46 52.90
N ALA A 549 -11.72 25.44 53.77
CA ALA A 549 -12.41 25.49 55.06
C ALA A 549 -13.96 25.60 54.97
N ARG A 550 -14.52 25.90 53.80
CA ARG A 550 -15.98 25.97 53.59
C ARG A 550 -16.63 24.56 53.51
N PHE A 551 -15.85 23.51 53.33
CA PHE A 551 -16.37 22.14 53.10
C PHE A 551 -15.81 21.14 54.13
N PRO A 552 -15.95 21.39 55.46
CA PRO A 552 -15.31 20.61 56.50
C PRO A 552 -15.67 19.09 56.40
N ASN A 553 -16.93 18.75 56.14
CA ASN A 553 -17.38 17.37 56.07
C ASN A 553 -16.77 16.57 54.90
N LEU A 554 -16.47 17.26 53.81
CA LEU A 554 -15.81 16.59 52.66
C LEU A 554 -14.31 16.50 52.84
N THR A 555 -13.69 17.57 53.40
CA THR A 555 -12.24 17.69 53.55
C THR A 555 -11.70 16.98 54.80
N GLU A 556 -12.58 16.56 55.71
CA GLU A 556 -12.22 15.75 56.85
C GLU A 556 -11.49 14.44 56.43
N GLY A 557 -10.31 14.24 56.97
CA GLY A 557 -9.47 13.09 56.62
C GLY A 557 -8.66 13.22 55.32
N ILE A 558 -8.79 14.33 54.60
CA ILE A 558 -7.97 14.65 53.43
C ILE A 558 -6.82 15.56 53.81
N LYS A 559 -5.59 15.16 53.53
CA LYS A 559 -4.41 15.98 53.77
C LYS A 559 -4.28 17.01 52.66
N LEU A 560 -4.26 18.32 53.01
CA LEU A 560 -4.00 19.40 52.07
C LEU A 560 -2.51 19.80 52.15
N ASP A 561 -1.75 19.50 51.13
CA ASP A 561 -0.35 19.88 50.97
C ASP A 561 -0.26 21.09 50.01
N ILE A 562 0.13 22.27 50.53
CA ILE A 562 0.34 23.45 49.72
C ILE A 562 1.85 23.70 49.61
N ILE A 563 2.36 23.61 48.40
CA ILE A 563 3.77 23.82 48.07
C ILE A 563 3.93 25.20 47.49
N ASP A 564 4.68 26.06 48.19
CA ASP A 564 4.99 27.40 47.67
C ASP A 564 6.11 27.31 46.64
N TYR A 565 5.86 27.93 45.47
CA TYR A 565 6.79 27.89 44.35
C TYR A 565 6.75 29.21 43.57
N ASP A 566 7.87 29.94 43.60
CA ASP A 566 7.94 31.32 43.11
C ASP A 566 7.89 31.44 41.57
N TYR A 567 7.90 30.31 40.85
CA TYR A 567 7.90 30.30 39.39
C TYR A 567 6.53 29.90 38.85
N ARG A 568 6.28 30.23 37.56
CA ARG A 568 5.00 29.98 36.89
C ARG A 568 4.81 28.51 36.44
N ASP A 569 5.86 27.68 36.49
CA ASP A 569 5.79 26.27 36.19
C ASP A 569 5.21 25.49 37.37
N ILE A 570 3.93 25.19 37.31
CA ILE A 570 3.22 24.44 38.37
C ILE A 570 3.35 22.91 38.20
N LEU A 571 3.76 22.45 37.02
CA LEU A 571 3.78 21.03 36.71
C LEU A 571 5.01 20.34 37.28
N THR A 572 6.18 20.93 37.14
CA THR A 572 7.44 20.32 37.61
C THR A 572 7.42 20.06 39.12
N PRO A 573 7.07 21.03 40.04
CA PRO A 573 7.03 20.73 41.47
C PRO A 573 5.92 19.72 41.84
N LEU A 574 4.85 19.63 41.05
CA LEU A 574 3.82 18.62 41.24
C LEU A 574 4.32 17.25 40.88
N GLU A 575 5.04 17.10 39.75
CA GLU A 575 5.70 15.87 39.33
C GLU A 575 6.73 15.41 40.37
N ASP A 576 7.55 16.34 40.87
CA ASP A 576 8.54 16.04 41.90
C ASP A 576 7.88 15.52 43.18
N TYR A 577 6.76 16.13 43.61
CA TYR A 577 5.99 15.65 44.75
C TYR A 577 5.46 14.24 44.53
N ILE A 578 4.82 14.00 43.38
CA ILE A 578 4.27 12.69 43.02
C ILE A 578 5.41 11.64 42.95
N ALA A 579 6.52 11.99 42.31
CA ALA A 579 7.71 11.13 42.22
C ALA A 579 8.29 10.82 43.61
N LYS A 580 8.33 11.80 44.51
CA LYS A 580 8.79 11.60 45.88
C LYS A 580 7.88 10.64 46.66
N VAL A 581 6.55 10.84 46.57
CA VAL A 581 5.59 9.92 47.23
C VAL A 581 5.75 8.50 46.68
N ASN A 582 5.83 8.35 45.36
CA ASN A 582 5.98 7.04 44.74
C ASN A 582 7.30 6.34 45.11
N ARG A 583 8.44 7.06 44.97
CA ARG A 583 9.77 6.42 45.16
C ARG A 583 10.20 6.28 46.60
N VAL A 584 9.76 7.17 47.49
CA VAL A 584 10.25 7.23 48.88
C VAL A 584 9.25 6.65 49.86
N GLU A 585 7.94 6.99 49.69
CA GLU A 585 6.92 6.55 50.64
C GLU A 585 6.29 5.19 50.27
N PHE A 586 6.13 4.94 48.95
CA PHE A 586 5.52 3.73 48.41
C PHE A 586 6.41 3.09 47.32
N PRO A 587 7.65 2.68 47.62
CA PRO A 587 8.54 2.08 46.62
C PRO A 587 7.93 0.78 46.08
N ASP A 588 8.03 0.61 44.75
CA ASP A 588 7.53 -0.56 44.01
C ASP A 588 6.02 -0.82 44.12
N GLN A 589 5.23 0.21 44.48
CA GLN A 589 3.77 0.14 44.53
C GLN A 589 3.16 1.15 43.52
N LEU A 590 1.96 0.84 43.02
CA LEU A 590 1.22 1.72 42.13
C LEU A 590 0.56 2.87 42.90
N VAL A 591 1.00 4.11 42.68
CA VAL A 591 0.40 5.32 43.24
C VAL A 591 -0.68 5.88 42.33
N THR A 592 -1.85 6.21 42.88
CA THR A 592 -2.98 6.72 42.11
C THR A 592 -3.02 8.24 42.17
N VAL A 593 -3.13 8.88 40.99
CA VAL A 593 -3.32 10.34 40.85
C VAL A 593 -4.68 10.61 40.19
N VAL A 594 -5.56 11.31 40.91
CA VAL A 594 -6.90 11.67 40.44
C VAL A 594 -6.93 13.12 39.97
N VAL A 595 -7.05 13.32 38.67
CA VAL A 595 -6.98 14.65 38.04
C VAL A 595 -8.39 15.17 37.71
N PRO A 596 -8.83 16.32 38.28
CA PRO A 596 -10.08 16.95 37.87
C PRO A 596 -9.92 17.55 36.48
N GLU A 597 -10.86 17.24 35.58
CA GLU A 597 -10.83 17.65 34.18
C GLU A 597 -12.13 18.38 33.80
N PHE A 598 -12.04 19.57 33.19
CA PHE A 598 -13.21 20.28 32.67
C PHE A 598 -13.53 19.81 31.25
N VAL A 599 -14.79 19.44 31.02
CA VAL A 599 -15.30 19.03 29.72
C VAL A 599 -16.40 19.99 29.29
N SER A 600 -16.17 20.72 28.20
CA SER A 600 -17.18 21.58 27.58
C SER A 600 -17.89 20.85 26.44
N SER A 601 -19.22 21.04 26.32
CA SER A 601 -20.04 20.49 25.24
C SER A 601 -19.91 21.29 23.93
N GLU A 602 -19.39 22.51 23.94
CA GLU A 602 -19.28 23.36 22.76
C GLU A 602 -18.05 23.04 21.91
N LEU A 603 -18.25 23.01 20.60
CA LEU A 603 -17.19 22.85 19.59
C LEU A 603 -16.22 24.04 19.64
N GLY A 604 -14.98 23.81 20.05
CA GLY A 604 -13.94 24.85 20.12
C GLY A 604 -13.72 25.45 21.51
N ALA A 605 -14.65 25.33 22.44
CA ALA A 605 -14.47 25.86 23.82
C ALA A 605 -13.34 25.14 24.58
N GLN A 606 -13.02 23.90 24.23
CA GLN A 606 -11.85 23.20 24.78
C GLN A 606 -10.52 23.89 24.48
N TRP A 607 -10.43 24.65 23.38
CA TRP A 607 -9.23 25.43 23.02
C TRP A 607 -9.06 26.68 23.86
N LEU A 608 -10.14 27.18 24.48
CA LEU A 608 -10.14 28.36 25.32
C LEU A 608 -9.75 28.06 26.77
N HIS A 609 -9.78 26.79 27.18
CA HIS A 609 -9.41 26.36 28.52
C HIS A 609 -7.96 25.88 28.58
N ASN A 610 -7.30 26.21 29.70
CA ASN A 610 -5.93 25.79 29.97
C ASN A 610 -5.88 24.26 30.02
N GLN A 611 -5.20 23.60 29.07
CA GLN A 611 -5.13 22.15 28.97
C GLN A 611 -4.20 21.49 30.02
N THR A 612 -4.10 22.11 31.22
CA THR A 612 -3.19 21.65 32.29
C THR A 612 -3.43 20.19 32.68
N ALA A 613 -4.68 19.76 32.76
CA ALA A 613 -5.02 18.36 33.06
C ALA A 613 -4.51 17.40 31.97
N THR A 614 -4.64 17.76 30.70
CA THR A 614 -4.17 16.95 29.56
C THR A 614 -2.64 16.88 29.53
N ILE A 615 -1.96 18.00 29.78
CA ILE A 615 -0.48 18.04 29.82
C ILE A 615 0.03 17.26 31.02
N LEU A 616 -0.58 17.43 32.21
CA LEU A 616 -0.22 16.70 33.41
C LEU A 616 -0.36 15.18 33.18
N ARG A 617 -1.49 14.75 32.63
CA ARG A 617 -1.72 13.35 32.31
C ARG A 617 -0.66 12.79 31.35
N ALA A 618 -0.31 13.55 30.30
CA ALA A 618 0.71 13.13 29.33
C ALA A 618 2.10 12.98 30.01
N ARG A 619 2.47 13.89 30.92
CA ARG A 619 3.73 13.81 31.66
C ARG A 619 3.75 12.65 32.67
N LEU A 620 2.68 12.49 33.44
CA LEU A 620 2.55 11.39 34.41
C LEU A 620 2.52 10.00 33.74
N HIS A 621 2.01 9.92 32.51
CA HIS A 621 1.98 8.66 31.75
C HIS A 621 3.38 8.11 31.44
N HIS A 622 4.41 8.95 31.44
CA HIS A 622 5.81 8.51 31.28
C HIS A 622 6.48 8.12 32.59
N MET A 623 5.82 8.33 33.72
CA MET A 623 6.35 7.92 35.03
C MET A 623 5.98 6.47 35.32
N LYS A 624 6.97 5.69 35.81
CA LYS A 624 6.77 4.29 36.19
C LYS A 624 5.91 4.21 37.45
N ASP A 625 5.05 3.20 37.52
CA ASP A 625 4.23 2.85 38.70
C ASP A 625 3.24 3.95 39.14
N ILE A 626 2.74 4.77 38.20
CA ILE A 626 1.69 5.77 38.46
C ILE A 626 0.44 5.48 37.64
N VAL A 627 -0.70 5.41 38.32
CA VAL A 627 -2.04 5.32 37.71
C VAL A 627 -2.68 6.68 37.68
N VAL A 628 -3.14 7.14 36.52
CA VAL A 628 -3.84 8.42 36.37
C VAL A 628 -5.31 8.22 36.07
N ILE A 629 -6.17 8.76 36.92
CA ILE A 629 -7.64 8.73 36.77
C ILE A 629 -8.13 10.15 36.51
N SER A 630 -8.79 10.38 35.37
CA SER A 630 -9.46 11.65 35.09
C SER A 630 -10.90 11.62 35.59
N VAL A 631 -11.28 12.66 36.35
CA VAL A 631 -12.66 12.88 36.81
C VAL A 631 -13.25 14.05 36.03
N PRO A 632 -14.11 13.76 35.02
CA PRO A 632 -14.67 14.81 34.18
C PRO A 632 -15.77 15.58 34.90
N PHE A 633 -15.67 16.90 34.86
CA PHE A 633 -16.74 17.83 35.26
C PHE A 633 -17.30 18.50 34.01
N HIS A 634 -18.55 18.18 33.66
CA HIS A 634 -19.22 18.73 32.50
C HIS A 634 -19.75 20.14 32.78
N ILE A 635 -19.33 21.11 31.98
CA ILE A 635 -19.87 22.47 31.99
C ILE A 635 -21.06 22.48 31.05
N THR A 636 -22.29 22.54 31.61
CA THR A 636 -23.56 22.71 30.88
C THR A 636 -24.07 24.13 31.04
N GLU A 637 -24.87 24.63 30.09
CA GLU A 637 -25.46 26.00 30.16
C GLU A 637 -26.28 26.19 31.44
N GLU A 638 -26.92 25.15 31.97
CA GLU A 638 -27.65 25.18 33.25
C GLU A 638 -26.74 25.42 34.47
N ASN A 639 -25.47 25.01 34.41
CA ASN A 639 -24.51 25.21 35.50
C ASN A 639 -23.87 26.58 35.51
N GLY A 640 -24.02 27.38 34.45
CA GLY A 640 -23.50 28.74 34.31
C GLY A 640 -24.49 29.85 34.65
N ALA A 641 -25.79 29.56 34.64
CA ALA A 641 -26.86 30.58 34.77
C ALA A 641 -27.26 30.92 36.23
N HIS A 642 -26.65 30.32 37.24
CA HIS A 642 -27.01 30.54 38.65
C HIS A 642 -26.06 31.44 39.45
N GLU A 643 -25.06 32.09 38.82
CA GLU A 643 -24.13 33.02 39.51
C GLU A 643 -23.81 34.25 38.62
N ALA A 644 -24.82 34.94 38.06
CA ALA A 644 -24.68 36.27 37.51
C ALA A 644 -25.55 37.28 38.30
#